data_4ac6140bbea99434d659544822439b32
#
_entry.id   4ac6140bbea99434d659544822439b32
#
_cell.length_a   1.000
_cell.length_b   1.000
_cell.length_c   1.000
_cell.angle_alpha   90.00
_cell.angle_beta   90.00
_cell.angle_gamma   90.00
#
_symmetry.space_group_name_H-M   'P 1'
#
loop_
_entity.id
_entity.type
_entity.pdbx_description
1 polymer ?
#
loop_
_entity_poly.entity_id
_entity_poly.type
_entity_poly.pdbx_seq_one_letter_code
_entity_poly.pdbx_strand_id
1 'polypeptide(L)'
;MAVAHEGLRDVLQQENRLSRDVLQKGLRPILVNLADAKRLSVSGLDGLARFLELLTNYFKVEIGVKLLDHFKTLGDHQMLVKAAYAPLDDNHNIARMSRLVNIFRLLPSSAIQYLNDLVANVVEVEALLHQSQPGPFTEYLGRYLDRYHANAVQNLFDNIRNTRYVWTYRNIITSGSAPHLVEEFASRGEALCQLCFSNPEVTDLVLPGLLLVRDLSRVQSSWLSDSEPVLEPMVNVWRMIVNKSRDPKADITGYQFQQMPSLLLEMFMASLEQQQHIPLLFHVVEAYEVRAAFERSHVTFFLYRQVALQESVEYRREVIEYFFSLYEAEDVPWTYKTNALRVIVNPTLRVYFGDPNHDGSLISAQLVRKIANLMWRPLSATTSSKQREDTHLIEVFALTTMLVQHCSAKVNEARKEIFKLAWMGINLLEPTVKLMAYVLAARFMATYDTPVKFVRLTWTGVLRLKDTDNRVLYRQAIDTLASSLSVRDPPPANGTPEWAKLLRTVLIEEGHATNQLVTVCELLVHHPDLFYDYRELYVPHIANSLGKLAFAQAATPELKKLTVDIVELIFNWEKRRMAARDGETMDVDEGPKRGADQSVEQGPTKKQRVDRAGTAVSGSSGGGWAAPSQVRELMTAHLLRLVSTSADPVTRNGLTKRALMLFKDILGPKGLPNVHVKLGFFHRTMTQVRSFGDD
;
A
#
# COMPACT_ATOMS: atom_id res chain seq x y z
N MET A 1 -13.96 28.64 51.23
CA MET A 1 -14.38 27.22 51.35
C MET A 1 -13.16 26.29 51.34
N ALA A 2 -12.24 26.34 50.39
CA ALA A 2 -11.01 25.51 50.38
C ALA A 2 -10.17 25.69 51.63
N VAL A 3 -9.87 26.94 52.02
CA VAL A 3 -9.09 27.28 53.25
C VAL A 3 -9.78 26.76 54.51
N ALA A 4 -11.12 26.82 54.59
CA ALA A 4 -11.87 26.27 55.76
C ALA A 4 -11.82 24.71 55.79
N HIS A 5 -11.81 24.07 54.64
CA HIS A 5 -11.67 22.61 54.53
C HIS A 5 -10.26 22.16 54.93
N GLU A 6 -9.24 22.88 54.50
CA GLU A 6 -7.84 22.62 54.84
C GLU A 6 -7.56 22.86 56.33
N GLY A 7 -8.03 23.97 56.89
CA GLY A 7 -7.95 24.22 58.30
C GLY A 7 -8.68 23.19 59.14
N LEU A 8 -9.82 22.69 58.70
CA LEU A 8 -10.56 21.61 59.38
C LEU A 8 -9.83 20.25 59.29
N ARG A 9 -9.15 20.01 58.21
CA ARG A 9 -8.27 18.84 58.02
C ARG A 9 -7.11 18.87 59.01
N ASP A 10 -6.46 20.01 59.16
CA ASP A 10 -5.33 20.15 60.08
C ASP A 10 -5.77 19.98 61.53
N VAL A 11 -6.92 20.54 61.92
CA VAL A 11 -7.47 20.34 63.27
C VAL A 11 -7.83 18.87 63.52
N LEU A 12 -8.39 18.17 62.54
CA LEU A 12 -8.75 16.75 62.68
C LEU A 12 -7.52 15.82 62.70
N GLN A 13 -6.40 16.25 62.12
CA GLN A 13 -5.13 15.54 62.21
C GLN A 13 -4.46 15.72 63.55
N GLN A 14 -4.67 16.85 64.24
CA GLN A 14 -4.14 17.15 65.57
C GLN A 14 -5.02 16.60 66.71
N GLU A 15 -6.34 16.68 66.56
CA GLU A 15 -7.30 16.16 67.52
C GLU A 15 -8.05 14.91 66.97
N ASN A 16 -7.76 13.74 67.52
CA ASN A 16 -8.31 12.46 67.03
C ASN A 16 -9.85 12.34 67.06
N ARG A 17 -10.58 13.25 67.72
CA ARG A 17 -12.08 13.23 67.77
C ARG A 17 -12.65 14.63 68.00
N LEU A 18 -13.60 15.03 67.13
CA LEU A 18 -14.46 16.17 67.41
C LEU A 18 -15.48 15.85 68.52
N SER A 19 -15.83 16.87 69.33
CA SER A 19 -16.85 16.66 70.37
C SER A 19 -18.23 16.35 69.74
N ARG A 20 -19.00 15.51 70.41
CA ARG A 20 -20.33 15.04 69.94
C ARG A 20 -21.29 16.19 69.69
N ASP A 21 -21.21 17.25 70.47
CA ASP A 21 -22.06 18.45 70.37
C ASP A 21 -21.73 19.27 69.15
N VAL A 22 -20.48 19.44 68.76
CA VAL A 22 -20.04 20.18 67.60
C VAL A 22 -20.49 19.44 66.32
N LEU A 23 -20.36 18.12 66.33
CA LEU A 23 -20.79 17.25 65.24
C LEU A 23 -22.32 17.27 65.05
N GLN A 24 -23.09 17.16 66.15
CA GLN A 24 -24.56 17.20 66.10
C GLN A 24 -25.07 18.57 65.57
N LYS A 25 -24.52 19.67 66.07
CA LYS A 25 -24.89 20.99 65.63
C LYS A 25 -24.52 21.25 64.17
N GLY A 26 -23.38 20.81 63.68
CA GLY A 26 -22.91 20.97 62.30
C GLY A 26 -23.63 20.06 61.30
N LEU A 27 -23.92 18.79 61.69
CA LEU A 27 -24.51 17.79 60.79
C LEU A 27 -26.06 17.93 60.68
N ARG A 28 -26.74 18.41 61.73
CA ARG A 28 -28.20 18.50 61.76
C ARG A 28 -28.82 19.27 60.60
N PRO A 29 -28.33 20.45 60.19
CA PRO A 29 -28.83 21.16 59.03
C PRO A 29 -28.66 20.40 57.73
N ILE A 30 -27.52 19.69 57.57
CA ILE A 30 -27.20 18.90 56.40
C ILE A 30 -28.14 17.70 56.30
N LEU A 31 -28.35 16.97 57.40
CA LEU A 31 -29.28 15.83 57.47
C LEU A 31 -30.73 16.22 57.22
N VAL A 32 -31.15 17.38 57.70
CA VAL A 32 -32.49 17.93 57.42
C VAL A 32 -32.69 18.25 55.97
N ASN A 33 -31.71 18.85 55.32
CA ASN A 33 -31.72 19.11 53.88
C ASN A 33 -31.67 17.81 53.05
N LEU A 34 -30.98 16.78 53.54
CA LEU A 34 -30.93 15.47 52.92
C LEU A 34 -32.25 14.68 53.04
N ALA A 35 -33.18 15.11 53.84
CA ALA A 35 -34.48 14.45 54.02
C ALA A 35 -35.45 14.70 52.85
N ASP A 36 -35.27 15.78 52.05
CA ASP A 36 -36.15 16.15 50.98
C ASP A 36 -35.36 16.41 49.68
N ALA A 37 -35.63 15.64 48.62
CA ALA A 37 -35.00 15.81 47.28
C ALA A 37 -35.15 17.21 46.68
N LYS A 38 -36.24 17.91 47.00
CA LYS A 38 -36.48 19.27 46.51
C LYS A 38 -35.56 20.32 47.13
N ARG A 39 -35.03 20.07 48.30
CA ARG A 39 -34.13 20.96 49.03
C ARG A 39 -32.64 20.75 48.67
N LEU A 40 -32.35 19.71 47.94
CA LEU A 40 -30.99 19.44 47.50
C LEU A 40 -30.53 20.49 46.48
N SER A 41 -29.44 21.18 46.78
CA SER A 41 -28.75 22.06 45.84
C SER A 41 -27.37 21.49 45.50
N VAL A 42 -26.85 21.80 44.32
CA VAL A 42 -25.52 21.38 43.89
C VAL A 42 -24.45 21.80 44.90
N SER A 43 -24.48 23.07 45.34
CA SER A 43 -23.57 23.59 46.36
C SER A 43 -23.69 22.90 47.70
N GLY A 44 -24.93 22.51 48.11
CA GLY A 44 -25.19 21.76 49.33
C GLY A 44 -24.60 20.34 49.26
N LEU A 45 -24.75 19.66 48.13
CA LEU A 45 -24.17 18.33 47.89
C LEU A 45 -22.66 18.36 47.84
N ASP A 46 -22.06 19.39 47.18
CA ASP A 46 -20.60 19.61 47.21
C ASP A 46 -20.08 19.90 48.60
N GLY A 47 -20.82 20.65 49.39
CA GLY A 47 -20.53 20.87 50.82
C GLY A 47 -20.57 19.58 51.63
N LEU A 48 -21.59 18.75 51.42
CA LEU A 48 -21.72 17.44 52.06
C LEU A 48 -20.58 16.50 51.65
N ALA A 49 -20.19 16.48 50.38
CA ALA A 49 -19.10 15.68 49.89
C ALA A 49 -17.79 16.04 50.59
N ARG A 50 -17.43 17.32 50.66
CA ARG A 50 -16.25 17.80 51.41
C ARG A 50 -16.27 17.43 52.88
N PHE A 51 -17.46 17.48 53.50
CA PHE A 51 -17.62 17.11 54.90
C PHE A 51 -17.43 15.61 55.13
N LEU A 52 -17.96 14.77 54.22
CA LEU A 52 -17.77 13.34 54.24
C LEU A 52 -16.31 12.90 54.03
N GLU A 53 -15.56 13.61 53.17
CA GLU A 53 -14.12 13.39 53.01
C GLU A 53 -13.33 13.48 54.31
N LEU A 54 -13.76 14.33 55.25
CA LEU A 54 -13.14 14.52 56.56
C LEU A 54 -13.68 13.59 57.65
N LEU A 55 -14.97 13.22 57.53
CA LEU A 55 -15.71 12.58 58.63
C LEU A 55 -16.47 11.33 58.20
N THR A 56 -15.93 10.53 57.28
CA THR A 56 -16.55 9.33 56.73
C THR A 56 -17.10 8.38 57.81
N ASN A 57 -16.37 8.16 58.88
CA ASN A 57 -16.72 7.22 59.96
C ASN A 57 -17.88 7.67 60.86
N TYR A 58 -18.32 8.91 60.75
CA TYR A 58 -19.43 9.42 61.55
C TYR A 58 -20.78 9.29 60.85
N PHE A 59 -20.79 8.91 59.60
CA PHE A 59 -22.02 8.70 58.85
C PHE A 59 -22.42 7.22 58.86
N LYS A 60 -23.71 7.01 59.01
CA LYS A 60 -24.27 5.67 58.86
C LYS A 60 -24.45 5.32 57.42
N VAL A 61 -24.18 4.06 57.07
CA VAL A 61 -24.30 3.58 55.68
C VAL A 61 -25.73 3.66 55.14
N GLU A 62 -26.76 3.60 56.03
CA GLU A 62 -28.18 3.70 55.67
C GLU A 62 -28.56 5.02 54.95
N ILE A 63 -27.72 6.03 55.06
CA ILE A 63 -27.88 7.25 54.24
C ILE A 63 -27.89 6.92 52.73
N GLY A 64 -27.16 5.89 52.30
CA GLY A 64 -27.14 5.42 50.95
C GLY A 64 -28.51 5.09 50.35
N VAL A 65 -29.41 4.51 51.16
CA VAL A 65 -30.79 4.24 50.72
C VAL A 65 -31.50 5.54 50.31
N LYS A 66 -31.40 6.57 51.15
CA LYS A 66 -32.02 7.87 50.86
C LYS A 66 -31.40 8.54 49.65
N LEU A 67 -30.10 8.43 49.48
CA LEU A 67 -29.41 8.97 48.29
C LEU A 67 -29.86 8.29 46.99
N LEU A 68 -30.07 6.95 47.03
CA LEU A 68 -30.63 6.20 45.91
C LEU A 68 -32.08 6.62 45.61
N ASP A 69 -32.92 6.80 46.64
CA ASP A 69 -34.29 7.24 46.46
C ASP A 69 -34.34 8.64 45.87
N HIS A 70 -33.45 9.54 46.29
CA HIS A 70 -33.36 10.88 45.72
C HIS A 70 -32.84 10.84 44.26
N PHE A 71 -31.86 9.99 43.95
CA PHE A 71 -31.40 9.79 42.60
C PHE A 71 -32.53 9.36 41.67
N LYS A 72 -33.35 8.39 42.06
CA LYS A 72 -34.54 7.92 41.35
C LYS A 72 -35.59 9.04 41.20
N THR A 73 -35.84 9.79 42.27
CA THR A 73 -36.83 10.87 42.29
C THR A 73 -36.44 12.02 41.37
N LEU A 74 -35.14 12.36 41.26
CA LEU A 74 -34.61 13.38 40.38
C LEU A 74 -34.54 12.92 38.93
N GLY A 75 -34.41 11.60 38.74
CA GLY A 75 -34.32 10.94 37.43
C GLY A 75 -35.68 10.55 36.85
N ASP A 76 -36.68 11.39 36.97
CA ASP A 76 -38.00 11.17 36.33
C ASP A 76 -37.86 11.00 34.81
N HIS A 77 -38.52 9.98 34.26
CA HIS A 77 -38.39 9.58 32.86
C HIS A 77 -38.72 10.73 31.91
N GLN A 78 -39.77 11.48 32.17
CA GLN A 78 -40.14 12.61 31.28
C GLN A 78 -39.10 13.74 31.28
N MET A 79 -38.51 13.98 32.44
CA MET A 79 -37.44 14.97 32.58
C MET A 79 -36.16 14.51 31.83
N LEU A 80 -35.77 13.25 31.96
CA LEU A 80 -34.57 12.69 31.30
C LEU A 80 -34.72 12.72 29.77
N VAL A 81 -35.85 12.31 29.22
CA VAL A 81 -36.11 12.36 27.78
C VAL A 81 -36.05 13.80 27.24
N LYS A 82 -36.57 14.80 27.97
CA LYS A 82 -36.41 16.22 27.60
C LYS A 82 -34.95 16.68 27.69
N ALA A 83 -34.22 16.23 28.71
CA ALA A 83 -32.84 16.60 28.91
C ALA A 83 -31.91 16.03 27.81
N ALA A 84 -32.26 14.90 27.21
CA ALA A 84 -31.48 14.29 26.10
C ALA A 84 -31.33 15.22 24.86
N TYR A 85 -32.23 16.18 24.68
CA TYR A 85 -32.21 17.13 23.57
C TYR A 85 -31.68 18.52 23.92
N ALA A 86 -31.13 18.70 25.13
CA ALA A 86 -30.61 19.98 25.61
C ALA A 86 -29.16 19.81 26.15
N PRO A 87 -28.37 20.90 26.25
CA PRO A 87 -27.06 20.80 26.89
C PRO A 87 -27.19 20.29 28.33
N LEU A 88 -26.51 19.18 28.66
CA LEU A 88 -26.63 18.55 29.97
C LEU A 88 -26.05 19.42 31.10
N ASP A 89 -25.04 20.22 30.80
CA ASP A 89 -24.34 21.09 31.76
C ASP A 89 -25.30 22.14 32.37
N ASP A 90 -26.33 22.52 31.66
CA ASP A 90 -27.36 23.51 32.11
C ASP A 90 -28.47 22.86 32.93
N ASN A 91 -28.50 21.51 33.02
CA ASN A 91 -29.58 20.81 33.71
C ASN A 91 -29.29 20.61 35.20
N HIS A 92 -29.94 21.41 36.04
CA HIS A 92 -29.76 21.33 37.48
C HIS A 92 -30.06 19.97 38.09
N ASN A 93 -31.00 19.19 37.58
CA ASN A 93 -31.31 17.88 38.11
C ASN A 93 -30.20 16.89 37.78
N ILE A 94 -29.63 16.89 36.57
CA ILE A 94 -28.50 16.05 36.19
C ILE A 94 -27.28 16.43 37.01
N ALA A 95 -27.01 17.71 37.21
CA ALA A 95 -25.93 18.17 38.07
C ALA A 95 -26.09 17.68 39.53
N ARG A 96 -27.31 17.70 40.07
CA ARG A 96 -27.61 17.14 41.43
C ARG A 96 -27.40 15.65 41.45
N MET A 97 -27.89 14.89 40.46
CA MET A 97 -27.71 13.45 40.35
C MET A 97 -26.24 13.06 40.30
N SER A 98 -25.45 13.79 39.50
CA SER A 98 -24.01 13.58 39.42
C SER A 98 -23.30 13.77 40.77
N ARG A 99 -23.69 14.81 41.55
CA ARG A 99 -23.16 15.02 42.88
C ARG A 99 -23.62 13.95 43.90
N LEU A 100 -24.84 13.41 43.76
CA LEU A 100 -25.30 12.27 44.55
C LEU A 100 -24.41 11.06 44.31
N VAL A 101 -24.10 10.72 43.05
CA VAL A 101 -23.19 9.60 42.72
C VAL A 101 -21.80 9.81 43.38
N ASN A 102 -21.26 11.05 43.33
CA ASN A 102 -19.97 11.35 43.97
C ASN A 102 -19.98 11.05 45.49
N ILE A 103 -21.12 11.23 46.18
CA ILE A 103 -21.21 11.01 47.62
C ILE A 103 -21.03 9.53 48.00
N PHE A 104 -21.45 8.59 47.11
CA PHE A 104 -21.34 7.15 47.41
C PHE A 104 -19.88 6.70 47.61
N ARG A 105 -18.92 7.29 46.92
CA ARG A 105 -17.47 6.97 47.13
C ARG A 105 -16.99 7.38 48.54
N LEU A 106 -17.68 8.34 49.19
CA LEU A 106 -17.29 8.92 50.46
C LEU A 106 -17.98 8.26 51.66
N LEU A 107 -18.93 7.37 51.42
CA LEU A 107 -19.61 6.62 52.45
C LEU A 107 -18.68 5.56 53.07
N PRO A 108 -19.02 5.00 54.29
CA PRO A 108 -18.27 3.91 54.90
C PRO A 108 -18.07 2.73 53.95
N SER A 109 -17.08 1.88 54.23
CA SER A 109 -16.72 0.71 53.39
C SER A 109 -17.88 -0.25 53.13
N SER A 110 -18.84 -0.34 54.06
CA SER A 110 -20.07 -1.10 53.91
C SER A 110 -21.02 -0.59 52.81
N ALA A 111 -20.74 0.59 52.22
CA ALA A 111 -21.49 1.11 51.06
C ALA A 111 -21.33 0.27 49.76
N ILE A 112 -20.47 -0.73 49.79
CA ILE A 112 -20.38 -1.78 48.76
C ILE A 112 -21.73 -2.43 48.45
N GLN A 113 -22.62 -2.54 49.49
CA GLN A 113 -23.97 -3.08 49.32
C GLN A 113 -24.85 -2.33 48.31
N TYR A 114 -24.53 -1.06 48.00
CA TYR A 114 -25.26 -0.25 47.04
C TYR A 114 -24.70 -0.32 45.61
N LEU A 115 -23.63 -1.07 45.37
CA LEU A 115 -22.91 -1.07 44.07
C LEU A 115 -23.86 -1.48 42.96
N ASN A 116 -24.52 -2.61 43.08
CA ASN A 116 -25.38 -3.12 42.01
C ASN A 116 -26.56 -2.17 41.72
N ASP A 117 -27.21 -1.65 42.76
CA ASP A 117 -28.33 -0.72 42.63
C ASP A 117 -27.90 0.63 42.02
N LEU A 118 -26.76 1.16 42.47
CA LEU A 118 -26.26 2.45 41.93
C LEU A 118 -25.87 2.33 40.45
N VAL A 119 -25.13 1.26 40.11
CA VAL A 119 -24.76 1.02 38.72
C VAL A 119 -25.99 0.85 37.84
N ALA A 120 -26.97 0.02 38.27
CA ALA A 120 -28.20 -0.18 37.50
C ALA A 120 -28.96 1.12 37.25
N ASN A 121 -29.14 1.96 38.31
CA ASN A 121 -29.81 3.24 38.17
C ASN A 121 -29.06 4.23 37.24
N VAL A 122 -27.71 4.29 37.32
CA VAL A 122 -26.91 5.16 36.43
C VAL A 122 -27.00 4.67 35.01
N VAL A 123 -26.86 3.36 34.76
CA VAL A 123 -26.97 2.76 33.42
C VAL A 123 -28.33 3.06 32.77
N GLU A 124 -29.43 2.97 33.57
CA GLU A 124 -30.77 3.29 33.07
C GLU A 124 -30.91 4.77 32.70
N VAL A 125 -30.40 5.67 33.56
CA VAL A 125 -30.42 7.12 33.28
C VAL A 125 -29.59 7.48 32.08
N GLU A 126 -28.38 6.98 31.96
CA GLU A 126 -27.50 7.24 30.81
C GLU A 126 -28.13 6.74 29.50
N ALA A 127 -28.83 5.60 29.56
CA ALA A 127 -29.54 5.08 28.39
C ALA A 127 -30.67 6.00 27.90
N LEU A 128 -31.37 6.69 28.82
CA LEU A 128 -32.42 7.65 28.47
C LEU A 128 -31.86 8.99 27.96
N LEU A 129 -30.63 9.34 28.37
CA LEU A 129 -29.97 10.56 27.90
C LEU A 129 -29.41 10.44 26.48
N HIS A 130 -29.36 9.24 25.89
CA HIS A 130 -28.89 8.95 24.50
C HIS A 130 -27.53 9.60 24.15
N GLN A 131 -26.61 9.67 25.11
CA GLN A 131 -25.31 10.30 24.91
C GLN A 131 -24.39 9.40 24.07
N SER A 132 -23.69 10.00 23.10
CA SER A 132 -22.63 9.36 22.33
C SER A 132 -21.24 9.51 22.98
N GLN A 133 -21.11 10.37 23.97
CA GLN A 133 -19.88 10.66 24.72
C GLN A 133 -20.02 10.21 26.19
N PRO A 134 -18.92 10.11 26.96
CA PRO A 134 -18.99 9.80 28.38
C PRO A 134 -19.99 10.70 29.11
N GLY A 135 -20.90 10.10 29.86
CA GLY A 135 -21.97 10.80 30.55
C GLY A 135 -21.47 11.61 31.77
N PRO A 136 -22.33 12.48 32.35
CA PRO A 136 -21.99 13.31 33.50
C PRO A 136 -21.71 12.51 34.78
N PHE A 137 -22.01 11.21 34.78
CA PHE A 137 -21.80 10.31 35.92
C PHE A 137 -20.48 9.56 35.83
N THR A 138 -19.85 9.45 34.67
CA THR A 138 -18.70 8.58 34.38
C THR A 138 -17.56 8.78 35.38
N GLU A 139 -17.15 10.00 35.65
CA GLU A 139 -16.03 10.29 36.55
C GLU A 139 -16.36 9.89 38.00
N TYR A 140 -17.53 10.24 38.51
CA TYR A 140 -17.92 10.00 39.88
C TYR A 140 -18.24 8.51 40.17
N LEU A 141 -18.92 7.87 39.22
CA LEU A 141 -19.17 6.44 39.28
C LEU A 141 -17.85 5.67 39.14
N GLY A 142 -16.96 6.08 38.27
CA GLY A 142 -15.62 5.50 38.11
C GLY A 142 -14.83 5.49 39.40
N ARG A 143 -14.76 6.62 40.11
CA ARG A 143 -14.10 6.72 41.43
C ARG A 143 -14.75 5.85 42.49
N TYR A 144 -16.07 5.64 42.43
CA TYR A 144 -16.76 4.73 43.36
C TYR A 144 -16.43 3.26 43.04
N LEU A 145 -16.47 2.88 41.75
CA LEU A 145 -16.14 1.53 41.31
C LEU A 145 -14.67 1.19 41.52
N ASP A 146 -13.78 2.18 41.39
CA ASP A 146 -12.35 2.03 41.67
C ASP A 146 -12.07 1.61 43.09
N ARG A 147 -12.85 2.14 44.08
CA ARG A 147 -12.77 1.75 45.48
C ARG A 147 -13.21 0.30 45.73
N TYR A 148 -14.12 -0.21 44.91
CA TYR A 148 -14.69 -1.56 45.04
C TYR A 148 -14.40 -2.40 43.76
N HIS A 149 -13.21 -2.24 43.19
CA HIS A 149 -12.82 -2.77 41.90
C HIS A 149 -13.16 -4.26 41.71
N ALA A 150 -12.87 -5.13 42.68
CA ALA A 150 -13.15 -6.56 42.56
C ALA A 150 -14.65 -6.88 42.39
N ASN A 151 -15.53 -6.18 43.15
CA ASN A 151 -16.98 -6.34 43.01
C ASN A 151 -17.52 -5.67 41.75
N ALA A 152 -16.91 -4.57 41.33
CA ALA A 152 -17.29 -3.90 40.12
C ALA A 152 -17.02 -4.75 38.86
N VAL A 153 -15.88 -5.45 38.82
CA VAL A 153 -15.59 -6.42 37.74
C VAL A 153 -16.62 -7.54 37.73
N GLN A 154 -16.99 -8.08 38.90
CA GLN A 154 -18.01 -9.12 38.99
C GLN A 154 -19.38 -8.61 38.55
N ASN A 155 -19.78 -7.39 38.93
CA ASN A 155 -21.03 -6.78 38.50
C ASN A 155 -21.09 -6.66 36.96
N LEU A 156 -19.99 -6.31 36.30
CA LEU A 156 -19.95 -6.28 34.85
C LEU A 156 -20.05 -7.67 34.23
N PHE A 157 -19.34 -8.67 34.80
CA PHE A 157 -19.39 -10.05 34.30
C PHE A 157 -20.79 -10.62 34.36
N ASP A 158 -21.51 -10.35 35.44
CA ASP A 158 -22.90 -10.79 35.63
C ASP A 158 -23.87 -10.10 34.61
N ASN A 159 -23.51 -8.90 34.13
CA ASN A 159 -24.31 -8.09 33.22
C ASN A 159 -23.69 -7.92 31.81
N ILE A 160 -22.70 -8.72 31.42
CA ILE A 160 -21.91 -8.57 30.18
C ILE A 160 -22.75 -8.58 28.89
N ARG A 161 -23.90 -9.27 28.92
CA ARG A 161 -24.85 -9.30 27.78
C ARG A 161 -25.63 -8.00 27.63
N ASN A 162 -25.65 -7.16 28.64
CA ASN A 162 -26.34 -5.87 28.57
C ASN A 162 -25.40 -4.83 27.98
N THR A 163 -25.64 -4.45 26.73
CA THR A 163 -24.83 -3.48 25.99
C THR A 163 -24.69 -2.13 26.69
N ARG A 164 -25.68 -1.72 27.50
CA ARG A 164 -25.68 -0.47 28.28
C ARG A 164 -24.66 -0.52 29.42
N TYR A 165 -24.61 -1.65 30.16
CA TYR A 165 -23.58 -1.86 31.18
C TYR A 165 -22.19 -1.81 30.58
N VAL A 166 -21.99 -2.55 29.48
CA VAL A 166 -20.70 -2.57 28.78
C VAL A 166 -20.30 -1.16 28.34
N TRP A 167 -21.23 -0.38 27.80
CA TRP A 167 -20.97 0.99 27.37
C TRP A 167 -20.54 1.89 28.54
N THR A 168 -21.25 1.86 29.69
CA THR A 168 -20.90 2.62 30.88
C THR A 168 -19.53 2.26 31.42
N TYR A 169 -19.24 0.95 31.56
CA TYR A 169 -17.93 0.49 32.03
C TYR A 169 -16.79 0.86 31.07
N ARG A 170 -16.99 0.76 29.77
CA ARG A 170 -16.01 1.17 28.77
C ARG A 170 -15.67 2.67 28.90
N ASN A 171 -16.68 3.52 29.08
CA ASN A 171 -16.45 4.93 29.31
C ASN A 171 -15.65 5.20 30.59
N ILE A 172 -15.89 4.42 31.65
CA ILE A 172 -15.13 4.52 32.91
C ILE A 172 -13.67 4.08 32.70
N ILE A 173 -13.43 2.95 32.04
CA ILE A 173 -12.09 2.44 31.72
C ILE A 173 -11.30 3.49 30.92
N THR A 174 -11.91 4.08 29.90
CA THR A 174 -11.24 5.05 29.02
C THR A 174 -11.10 6.45 29.61
N SER A 175 -11.88 6.79 30.65
CA SER A 175 -11.84 8.11 31.31
C SER A 175 -10.61 8.34 32.18
N GLY A 176 -9.91 7.28 32.58
CA GLY A 176 -8.80 7.32 33.54
C GLY A 176 -9.23 7.60 34.99
N SER A 177 -10.55 7.58 35.29
CA SER A 177 -11.08 7.86 36.63
C SER A 177 -10.98 6.69 37.62
N ALA A 178 -10.66 5.49 37.13
CA ALA A 178 -10.68 4.24 37.89
C ALA A 178 -9.44 3.36 37.60
N PRO A 179 -8.22 3.75 38.02
CA PRO A 179 -7.00 3.00 37.73
C PRO A 179 -6.95 1.60 38.35
N HIS A 180 -7.39 1.42 39.62
CA HIS A 180 -7.39 0.10 40.26
C HIS A 180 -8.43 -0.83 39.62
N LEU A 181 -9.56 -0.27 39.13
CA LEU A 181 -10.54 -1.04 38.37
C LEU A 181 -9.94 -1.57 37.05
N VAL A 182 -9.15 -0.75 36.35
CA VAL A 182 -8.45 -1.15 35.14
C VAL A 182 -7.43 -2.25 35.41
N GLU A 183 -6.64 -2.13 36.47
CA GLU A 183 -5.69 -3.15 36.91
C GLU A 183 -6.39 -4.46 37.26
N GLU A 184 -7.52 -4.41 37.97
CA GLU A 184 -8.31 -5.61 38.32
C GLU A 184 -8.90 -6.27 37.07
N PHE A 185 -9.41 -5.50 36.09
CA PHE A 185 -9.83 -6.05 34.79
C PHE A 185 -8.69 -6.71 34.04
N ALA A 186 -7.53 -6.10 34.02
CA ALA A 186 -6.34 -6.64 33.37
C ALA A 186 -5.91 -7.96 34.03
N SER A 187 -5.94 -8.04 35.40
CA SER A 187 -5.61 -9.25 36.11
C SER A 187 -6.60 -10.39 35.89
N ARG A 188 -7.87 -10.07 35.61
CA ARG A 188 -8.93 -11.03 35.27
C ARG A 188 -9.18 -11.21 33.80
N GLY A 189 -8.23 -10.81 32.94
CA GLY A 189 -8.36 -10.91 31.50
C GLY A 189 -8.65 -12.32 31.00
N GLU A 190 -8.03 -13.33 31.58
CA GLU A 190 -8.32 -14.73 31.26
C GLU A 190 -9.78 -15.11 31.56
N ALA A 191 -10.30 -14.71 32.74
CA ALA A 191 -11.70 -14.98 33.09
C ALA A 191 -12.68 -14.26 32.14
N LEU A 192 -12.37 -13.02 31.72
CA LEU A 192 -13.12 -12.31 30.70
C LEU A 192 -13.14 -13.08 29.40
N CYS A 193 -11.99 -13.58 28.92
CA CYS A 193 -11.88 -14.36 27.71
C CYS A 193 -12.63 -15.69 27.80
N GLN A 194 -12.53 -16.39 28.92
CA GLN A 194 -13.30 -17.61 29.15
C GLN A 194 -14.80 -17.33 29.08
N LEU A 195 -15.27 -16.24 29.69
CA LEU A 195 -16.69 -15.87 29.68
C LEU A 195 -17.18 -15.51 28.29
N CYS A 196 -16.39 -14.72 27.53
CA CYS A 196 -16.84 -14.12 26.27
C CYS A 196 -16.50 -14.92 25.02
N PHE A 197 -15.37 -15.66 25.01
CA PHE A 197 -14.81 -16.28 23.82
C PHE A 197 -14.81 -17.81 23.84
N SER A 198 -15.28 -18.46 24.89
CA SER A 198 -15.39 -19.93 24.95
C SER A 198 -16.25 -20.50 23.84
N ASN A 199 -17.27 -19.76 23.42
CA ASN A 199 -18.07 -20.11 22.27
C ASN A 199 -18.11 -18.94 21.27
N PRO A 200 -17.24 -18.92 20.25
CA PRO A 200 -17.16 -17.85 19.27
C PRO A 200 -18.43 -17.60 18.46
N GLU A 201 -19.37 -18.57 18.42
CA GLU A 201 -20.65 -18.44 17.73
C GLU A 201 -21.66 -17.53 18.44
N VAL A 202 -21.47 -17.28 19.75
CA VAL A 202 -22.38 -16.45 20.55
C VAL A 202 -21.93 -14.97 20.46
N THR A 203 -22.30 -14.34 19.37
CA THR A 203 -21.88 -12.95 19.04
C THR A 203 -22.28 -11.91 20.09
N ASP A 204 -23.37 -12.17 20.84
CA ASP A 204 -23.85 -11.30 21.93
C ASP A 204 -22.91 -11.26 23.14
N LEU A 205 -22.01 -12.24 23.28
CA LEU A 205 -20.92 -12.24 24.29
C LEU A 205 -19.59 -11.81 23.66
N VAL A 206 -19.33 -12.23 22.43
CA VAL A 206 -18.06 -11.99 21.77
C VAL A 206 -17.83 -10.50 21.53
N LEU A 207 -18.81 -9.80 20.97
CA LEU A 207 -18.62 -8.38 20.63
C LEU A 207 -18.39 -7.49 21.87
N PRO A 208 -19.19 -7.60 22.96
CA PRO A 208 -18.89 -6.90 24.20
C PRO A 208 -17.50 -7.20 24.77
N GLY A 209 -17.10 -8.48 24.77
CA GLY A 209 -15.77 -8.89 25.21
C GLY A 209 -14.66 -8.23 24.40
N LEU A 210 -14.75 -8.24 23.07
CA LEU A 210 -13.77 -7.59 22.19
C LEU A 210 -13.69 -6.07 22.42
N LEU A 211 -14.82 -5.41 22.65
CA LEU A 211 -14.86 -3.98 22.94
C LEU A 211 -14.15 -3.65 24.26
N LEU A 212 -14.33 -4.48 25.29
CA LEU A 212 -13.65 -4.32 26.59
C LEU A 212 -12.14 -4.57 26.48
N VAL A 213 -11.74 -5.67 25.82
CA VAL A 213 -10.31 -5.99 25.60
C VAL A 213 -9.62 -4.89 24.81
N ARG A 214 -10.27 -4.34 23.77
CA ARG A 214 -9.73 -3.22 23.02
C ARG A 214 -9.50 -1.98 23.87
N ASP A 215 -10.49 -1.61 24.70
CA ASP A 215 -10.37 -0.41 25.53
C ASP A 215 -9.35 -0.60 26.65
N LEU A 216 -9.20 -1.80 27.21
CA LEU A 216 -8.11 -2.16 28.12
C LEU A 216 -6.74 -2.08 27.44
N SER A 217 -6.59 -2.64 26.24
CA SER A 217 -5.32 -2.60 25.49
C SER A 217 -4.91 -1.18 25.07
N ARG A 218 -5.87 -0.26 24.88
CA ARG A 218 -5.59 1.15 24.62
C ARG A 218 -5.09 1.89 25.86
N VAL A 219 -5.60 1.52 27.03
CA VAL A 219 -5.18 2.12 28.31
C VAL A 219 -3.85 1.54 28.78
N GLN A 220 -3.65 0.23 28.59
CA GLN A 220 -2.43 -0.50 28.93
C GLN A 220 -1.85 -1.16 27.67
N SER A 221 -1.03 -0.43 26.92
CA SER A 221 -0.58 -0.83 25.59
C SER A 221 0.21 -2.15 25.51
N SER A 222 0.95 -2.54 26.56
CA SER A 222 1.71 -3.79 26.60
C SER A 222 0.90 -4.99 27.13
N TRP A 223 -0.24 -4.74 27.81
CA TRP A 223 -1.00 -5.79 28.48
C TRP A 223 -1.40 -6.95 27.58
N LEU A 224 -1.84 -6.66 26.35
CA LEU A 224 -2.28 -7.70 25.42
C LEU A 224 -1.11 -8.52 24.86
N SER A 225 0.02 -7.90 24.60
CA SER A 225 1.22 -8.59 24.11
C SER A 225 1.86 -9.48 25.16
N ASP A 226 1.74 -9.11 26.45
CA ASP A 226 2.28 -9.86 27.57
C ASP A 226 1.34 -10.99 28.04
N SER A 227 0.10 -11.06 27.51
CA SER A 227 -0.97 -11.96 27.98
C SER A 227 -1.37 -12.99 26.93
N GLU A 228 -0.54 -14.02 26.70
CA GLU A 228 -0.85 -15.13 25.79
C GLU A 228 -2.21 -15.79 26.05
N PRO A 229 -2.65 -16.02 27.35
CA PRO A 229 -3.98 -16.57 27.65
C PRO A 229 -5.16 -15.71 27.18
N VAL A 230 -4.94 -14.42 26.91
CA VAL A 230 -5.95 -13.52 26.35
C VAL A 230 -5.91 -13.56 24.82
N LEU A 231 -4.72 -13.63 24.23
CA LEU A 231 -4.51 -13.58 22.80
C LEU A 231 -5.05 -14.83 22.08
N GLU A 232 -4.81 -16.03 22.63
CA GLU A 232 -5.20 -17.28 21.99
C GLU A 232 -6.73 -17.43 21.80
N PRO A 233 -7.60 -17.14 22.77
CA PRO A 233 -9.05 -17.13 22.56
C PRO A 233 -9.51 -16.14 21.49
N MET A 234 -8.86 -14.99 21.39
CA MET A 234 -9.14 -14.00 20.31
C MET A 234 -8.76 -14.53 18.93
N VAL A 235 -7.64 -15.23 18.81
CA VAL A 235 -7.24 -15.92 17.57
C VAL A 235 -8.26 -17.00 17.20
N ASN A 236 -8.86 -17.70 18.16
CA ASN A 236 -9.93 -18.67 17.88
C ASN A 236 -11.20 -18.01 17.35
N VAL A 237 -11.58 -16.84 17.90
CA VAL A 237 -12.66 -16.00 17.34
C VAL A 237 -12.32 -15.57 15.91
N TRP A 238 -11.09 -15.14 15.66
CA TRP A 238 -10.62 -14.77 14.33
C TRP A 238 -10.73 -15.92 13.33
N ARG A 239 -10.24 -17.11 13.69
CA ARG A 239 -10.35 -18.32 12.87
C ARG A 239 -11.79 -18.66 12.51
N MET A 240 -12.72 -18.51 13.47
CA MET A 240 -14.15 -18.71 13.21
C MET A 240 -14.67 -17.72 12.15
N ILE A 241 -14.31 -16.44 12.26
CA ILE A 241 -14.69 -15.39 11.29
C ILE A 241 -14.14 -15.69 9.89
N VAL A 242 -12.86 -16.07 9.81
CA VAL A 242 -12.20 -16.42 8.56
C VAL A 242 -12.88 -17.64 7.90
N ASN A 243 -13.13 -18.68 8.68
CA ASN A 243 -13.78 -19.89 8.18
C ASN A 243 -15.22 -19.62 7.67
N LYS A 244 -16.01 -18.82 8.40
CA LYS A 244 -17.32 -18.36 7.91
C LYS A 244 -17.21 -17.49 6.66
N SER A 245 -16.18 -16.68 6.54
CA SER A 245 -15.97 -15.86 5.35
C SER A 245 -15.57 -16.69 4.12
N ARG A 246 -14.91 -17.83 4.32
CA ARG A 246 -14.57 -18.79 3.27
C ARG A 246 -15.80 -19.57 2.78
N ASP A 247 -16.78 -19.80 3.63
CA ASP A 247 -18.03 -20.48 3.23
C ASP A 247 -18.98 -19.52 2.49
N PRO A 248 -19.25 -19.73 1.19
CA PRO A 248 -20.16 -18.86 0.43
C PRO A 248 -21.60 -18.88 0.93
N LYS A 249 -22.00 -19.89 1.69
CA LYS A 249 -23.38 -20.06 2.21
C LYS A 249 -23.57 -19.47 3.60
N ALA A 250 -22.48 -19.13 4.29
CA ALA A 250 -22.56 -18.54 5.62
C ALA A 250 -23.17 -17.14 5.59
N ASP A 251 -24.13 -16.88 6.46
CA ASP A 251 -24.67 -15.54 6.69
C ASP A 251 -23.71 -14.74 7.58
N ILE A 252 -23.14 -13.70 6.99
CA ILE A 252 -22.21 -12.78 7.64
C ILE A 252 -22.69 -11.32 7.57
N THR A 253 -23.97 -11.10 7.23
CA THR A 253 -24.53 -9.75 7.05
C THR A 253 -24.86 -9.06 8.38
N GLY A 254 -24.91 -9.80 9.48
CA GLY A 254 -25.18 -9.24 10.81
C GLY A 254 -24.20 -8.15 11.21
N TYR A 255 -24.71 -7.06 11.78
CA TYR A 255 -23.92 -5.91 12.24
C TYR A 255 -22.73 -6.31 13.14
N GLN A 256 -22.95 -7.23 14.08
CA GLN A 256 -21.92 -7.73 14.98
C GLN A 256 -20.79 -8.40 14.21
N PHE A 257 -21.13 -9.23 13.21
CA PHE A 257 -20.16 -9.91 12.36
C PHE A 257 -19.32 -8.93 11.51
N GLN A 258 -19.88 -7.80 11.12
CA GLN A 258 -19.16 -6.78 10.34
C GLN A 258 -18.19 -5.96 11.20
N GLN A 259 -18.45 -5.81 12.52
CA GLN A 259 -17.58 -5.05 13.40
C GLN A 259 -16.41 -5.85 14.00
N MET A 260 -16.62 -7.12 14.33
CA MET A 260 -15.61 -7.95 14.98
C MET A 260 -14.26 -8.01 14.27
N PRO A 261 -14.20 -8.15 12.92
CA PRO A 261 -12.92 -8.19 12.22
C PRO A 261 -12.07 -6.95 12.41
N SER A 262 -12.68 -5.77 12.34
CA SER A 262 -11.97 -4.50 12.51
C SER A 262 -11.39 -4.34 13.92
N LEU A 263 -12.14 -4.77 14.93
CA LEU A 263 -11.70 -4.74 16.32
C LEU A 263 -10.53 -5.70 16.56
N LEU A 264 -10.63 -6.93 16.06
CA LEU A 264 -9.56 -7.93 16.18
C LEU A 264 -8.30 -7.49 15.47
N LEU A 265 -8.40 -6.98 14.24
CA LEU A 265 -7.25 -6.48 13.50
C LEU A 265 -6.59 -5.29 14.19
N GLU A 266 -7.37 -4.35 14.74
CA GLU A 266 -6.83 -3.24 15.53
C GLU A 266 -5.98 -3.75 16.70
N MET A 267 -6.50 -4.71 17.46
CA MET A 267 -5.80 -5.28 18.61
C MET A 267 -4.59 -6.12 18.22
N PHE A 268 -4.69 -6.93 17.17
CA PHE A 268 -3.56 -7.73 16.68
C PHE A 268 -2.42 -6.83 16.16
N MET A 269 -2.76 -5.78 15.41
CA MET A 269 -1.77 -4.83 14.94
C MET A 269 -1.12 -4.05 16.10
N ALA A 270 -1.90 -3.63 17.10
CA ALA A 270 -1.38 -2.96 18.28
C ALA A 270 -0.45 -3.87 19.10
N SER A 271 -0.80 -5.15 19.26
CA SER A 271 0.06 -6.16 19.94
C SER A 271 1.36 -6.38 19.18
N LEU A 272 1.31 -6.48 17.82
CA LEU A 272 2.49 -6.65 16.97
C LEU A 272 3.40 -5.42 16.92
N GLU A 273 2.90 -4.23 17.24
CA GLU A 273 3.74 -3.03 17.40
C GLU A 273 4.57 -3.04 18.70
N GLN A 274 4.08 -3.75 19.72
CA GLN A 274 4.79 -3.88 20.99
C GLN A 274 5.78 -5.06 20.99
N GLN A 275 5.37 -6.19 20.43
CA GLN A 275 6.16 -7.42 20.43
C GLN A 275 6.07 -8.15 19.08
N GLN A 276 7.20 -8.63 18.60
CA GLN A 276 7.26 -9.47 17.40
C GLN A 276 6.67 -10.85 17.68
N HIS A 277 5.59 -11.20 16.95
CA HIS A 277 4.93 -12.50 17.05
C HIS A 277 4.55 -13.01 15.66
N ILE A 278 5.43 -13.84 15.08
CA ILE A 278 5.30 -14.28 13.67
C ILE A 278 3.97 -15.00 13.39
N PRO A 279 3.48 -15.96 14.20
CA PRO A 279 2.18 -16.58 13.97
C PRO A 279 1.02 -15.57 13.92
N LEU A 280 1.00 -14.59 14.83
CA LEU A 280 -0.03 -13.55 14.85
C LEU A 280 0.03 -12.65 13.60
N LEU A 281 1.24 -12.32 13.13
CA LEU A 281 1.43 -11.58 11.88
C LEU A 281 0.74 -12.28 10.70
N PHE A 282 0.84 -13.61 10.64
CA PHE A 282 0.20 -14.39 9.59
C PHE A 282 -1.32 -14.51 9.76
N HIS A 283 -1.86 -14.39 10.98
CA HIS A 283 -3.31 -14.22 11.17
C HIS A 283 -3.80 -12.86 10.64
N VAL A 284 -3.00 -11.79 10.70
CA VAL A 284 -3.36 -10.51 10.07
C VAL A 284 -3.45 -10.63 8.54
N VAL A 285 -2.66 -11.52 7.90
CA VAL A 285 -2.78 -11.78 6.45
C VAL A 285 -4.14 -12.38 6.08
N GLU A 286 -4.76 -13.15 6.95
CA GLU A 286 -6.10 -13.73 6.71
C GLU A 286 -7.19 -12.66 6.51
N ALA A 287 -6.92 -11.39 6.87
CA ALA A 287 -7.82 -10.26 6.61
C ALA A 287 -8.21 -10.12 5.12
N TYR A 288 -7.35 -10.55 4.20
CA TYR A 288 -7.66 -10.53 2.76
C TYR A 288 -8.73 -11.54 2.35
N GLU A 289 -9.02 -12.53 3.19
CA GLU A 289 -10.04 -13.54 2.97
C GLU A 289 -11.37 -13.21 3.67
N VAL A 290 -11.35 -12.24 4.59
CA VAL A 290 -12.55 -11.81 5.32
C VAL A 290 -13.44 -10.95 4.45
N ARG A 291 -14.74 -11.28 4.41
CA ARG A 291 -15.79 -10.57 3.65
C ARG A 291 -16.46 -9.44 4.45
N ALA A 292 -15.71 -8.73 5.30
CA ALA A 292 -16.20 -7.56 6.02
C ALA A 292 -15.71 -6.25 5.36
N ALA A 293 -16.42 -5.17 5.63
CA ALA A 293 -16.06 -3.83 5.19
C ALA A 293 -15.02 -3.22 6.12
N PHE A 294 -13.74 -3.32 5.79
CA PHE A 294 -12.65 -2.60 6.43
C PHE A 294 -11.60 -2.17 5.41
N GLU A 295 -10.77 -1.22 5.79
CA GLU A 295 -9.77 -0.63 4.90
C GLU A 295 -8.53 -1.54 4.79
N ARG A 296 -8.46 -2.32 3.71
CA ARG A 296 -7.34 -3.24 3.44
C ARG A 296 -6.01 -2.55 3.18
N SER A 297 -6.03 -1.31 2.71
CA SER A 297 -4.82 -0.49 2.51
C SER A 297 -4.06 -0.27 3.82
N HIS A 298 -4.76 -0.05 4.92
CA HIS A 298 -4.17 0.09 6.25
C HIS A 298 -3.46 -1.19 6.70
N VAL A 299 -4.09 -2.36 6.50
CA VAL A 299 -3.49 -3.67 6.78
C VAL A 299 -2.25 -3.91 5.91
N THR A 300 -2.34 -3.58 4.60
CA THR A 300 -1.19 -3.70 3.67
C THR A 300 -0.01 -2.86 4.13
N PHE A 301 -0.27 -1.59 4.49
CA PHE A 301 0.78 -0.67 4.95
C PHE A 301 1.38 -1.13 6.27
N PHE A 302 0.55 -1.61 7.19
CA PHE A 302 1.02 -2.17 8.46
C PHE A 302 1.98 -3.35 8.25
N LEU A 303 1.57 -4.37 7.45
CA LEU A 303 2.41 -5.53 7.15
C LEU A 303 3.71 -5.13 6.45
N TYR A 304 3.64 -4.19 5.51
CA TYR A 304 4.83 -3.66 4.85
C TYR A 304 5.80 -3.01 5.83
N ARG A 305 5.31 -2.20 6.76
CA ARG A 305 6.13 -1.56 7.81
C ARG A 305 6.72 -2.59 8.78
N GLN A 306 5.92 -3.56 9.21
CA GLN A 306 6.31 -4.56 10.22
C GLN A 306 7.31 -5.59 9.70
N VAL A 307 7.37 -5.85 8.38
CA VAL A 307 8.25 -6.87 7.82
C VAL A 307 9.23 -6.28 6.81
N ALA A 308 8.74 -5.64 5.75
CA ALA A 308 9.59 -5.21 4.65
C ALA A 308 10.55 -4.08 5.05
N LEU A 309 10.12 -3.16 5.93
CA LEU A 309 10.93 -2.05 6.43
C LEU A 309 11.68 -2.34 7.73
N GLN A 310 11.59 -3.55 8.28
CA GLN A 310 12.38 -3.91 9.47
C GLN A 310 13.87 -3.95 9.15
N GLU A 311 14.69 -3.49 10.09
CA GLU A 311 16.16 -3.48 9.92
C GLU A 311 16.77 -4.88 10.07
N SER A 312 16.22 -5.73 10.97
CA SER A 312 16.74 -7.07 11.22
C SER A 312 16.54 -8.01 10.02
N VAL A 313 17.63 -8.46 9.45
CA VAL A 313 17.65 -9.47 8.36
C VAL A 313 17.23 -10.84 8.89
N GLU A 314 17.59 -11.16 10.14
CA GLU A 314 17.24 -12.40 10.83
C GLU A 314 15.71 -12.51 10.95
N TYR A 315 15.06 -11.49 11.45
CA TYR A 315 13.60 -11.46 11.57
C TYR A 315 12.90 -11.62 10.21
N ARG A 316 13.37 -10.90 9.16
CA ARG A 316 12.83 -11.06 7.81
C ARG A 316 13.00 -12.49 7.30
N ARG A 317 14.14 -13.14 7.61
CA ARG A 317 14.40 -14.53 7.25
C ARG A 317 13.45 -15.49 7.96
N GLU A 318 13.27 -15.33 9.26
CA GLU A 318 12.35 -16.14 10.05
C GLU A 318 10.91 -16.02 9.54
N VAL A 319 10.46 -14.80 9.20
CA VAL A 319 9.13 -14.59 8.61
C VAL A 319 8.98 -15.31 7.27
N ILE A 320 10.01 -15.25 6.40
CA ILE A 320 9.98 -15.95 5.10
C ILE A 320 10.02 -17.46 5.30
N GLU A 321 10.83 -17.98 6.21
CA GLU A 321 10.89 -19.41 6.51
C GLU A 321 9.58 -19.94 7.10
N TYR A 322 8.95 -19.16 7.98
CA TYR A 322 7.62 -19.48 8.51
C TYR A 322 6.57 -19.50 7.40
N PHE A 323 6.59 -18.55 6.47
CA PHE A 323 5.72 -18.59 5.30
C PHE A 323 5.88 -19.89 4.52
N PHE A 324 7.13 -20.35 4.26
CA PHE A 324 7.34 -21.58 3.52
C PHE A 324 6.95 -22.85 4.30
N SER A 325 6.88 -22.80 5.61
CA SER A 325 6.28 -23.90 6.41
C SER A 325 4.76 -23.95 6.23
N LEU A 326 4.08 -22.77 6.20
CA LEU A 326 2.66 -22.67 5.90
C LEU A 326 2.35 -23.03 4.44
N TYR A 327 3.25 -22.69 3.52
CA TYR A 327 3.08 -23.02 2.11
C TYR A 327 3.11 -24.55 1.85
N GLU A 328 3.90 -25.29 2.63
CA GLU A 328 4.00 -26.74 2.58
C GLU A 328 2.73 -27.43 3.10
N ALA A 329 2.01 -26.83 4.03
CA ALA A 329 0.80 -27.38 4.61
C ALA A 329 -0.34 -27.46 3.56
N GLU A 330 -0.97 -28.65 3.46
CA GLU A 330 -2.01 -28.92 2.47
C GLU A 330 -3.37 -28.30 2.81
N ASP A 331 -3.63 -28.09 4.10
CA ASP A 331 -4.86 -27.50 4.64
C ASP A 331 -4.97 -25.98 4.44
N VAL A 332 -3.86 -25.33 4.08
CA VAL A 332 -3.81 -23.88 3.84
C VAL A 332 -4.28 -23.54 2.43
N PRO A 333 -5.32 -22.68 2.25
CA PRO A 333 -5.88 -22.32 0.96
C PRO A 333 -4.88 -21.61 0.03
N TRP A 334 -5.02 -21.82 -1.27
CA TRP A 334 -4.19 -21.15 -2.28
C TRP A 334 -4.35 -19.63 -2.28
N THR A 335 -5.56 -19.12 -2.02
CA THR A 335 -5.82 -17.69 -1.86
C THR A 335 -4.99 -17.07 -0.75
N TYR A 336 -4.89 -17.76 0.40
CA TYR A 336 -4.05 -17.33 1.51
C TYR A 336 -2.55 -17.33 1.14
N LYS A 337 -2.05 -18.43 0.53
CA LYS A 337 -0.65 -18.54 0.06
C LYS A 337 -0.31 -17.40 -0.90
N THR A 338 -1.23 -17.06 -1.80
CA THR A 338 -1.09 -15.96 -2.75
C THR A 338 -1.05 -14.59 -2.06
N ASN A 339 -1.96 -14.36 -1.11
CA ASN A 339 -1.99 -13.12 -0.35
C ASN A 339 -0.71 -12.92 0.47
N ALA A 340 -0.22 -13.97 1.15
CA ALA A 340 1.03 -13.91 1.90
C ALA A 340 2.25 -13.62 1.01
N LEU A 341 2.33 -14.22 -0.19
CA LEU A 341 3.35 -13.86 -1.18
C LEU A 341 3.28 -12.39 -1.56
N ARG A 342 2.07 -11.88 -1.84
CA ARG A 342 1.83 -10.52 -2.31
C ARG A 342 2.14 -9.45 -1.27
N VAL A 343 1.75 -9.67 -0.01
CA VAL A 343 1.81 -8.62 1.02
C VAL A 343 2.99 -8.74 1.98
N ILE A 344 3.62 -9.91 2.07
CA ILE A 344 4.80 -10.14 2.93
C ILE A 344 6.04 -10.45 2.11
N VAL A 345 6.08 -11.59 1.40
CA VAL A 345 7.32 -12.12 0.85
C VAL A 345 7.87 -11.24 -0.27
N ASN A 346 7.05 -10.96 -1.29
CA ASN A 346 7.49 -10.16 -2.45
C ASN A 346 7.87 -8.72 -2.08
N PRO A 347 7.12 -7.99 -1.22
CA PRO A 347 7.54 -6.67 -0.76
C PRO A 347 8.83 -6.70 0.05
N THR A 348 9.01 -7.68 0.95
CA THR A 348 10.23 -7.83 1.75
C THR A 348 11.45 -8.05 0.88
N LEU A 349 11.37 -8.92 -0.12
CA LEU A 349 12.45 -9.15 -1.08
C LEU A 349 12.73 -7.93 -1.94
N ARG A 350 11.69 -7.21 -2.37
CA ARG A 350 11.83 -5.99 -3.18
C ARG A 350 12.56 -4.90 -2.42
N VAL A 351 12.23 -4.68 -1.16
CA VAL A 351 12.92 -3.70 -0.31
C VAL A 351 14.35 -4.12 -0.04
N TYR A 352 14.56 -5.39 0.33
CA TYR A 352 15.90 -5.91 0.61
C TYR A 352 16.84 -5.81 -0.59
N PHE A 353 16.42 -6.24 -1.77
CA PHE A 353 17.22 -6.17 -2.99
C PHE A 353 17.27 -4.75 -3.61
N GLY A 354 16.41 -3.84 -3.17
CA GLY A 354 16.47 -2.43 -3.53
C GLY A 354 17.59 -1.65 -2.83
N ASP A 355 18.10 -2.18 -1.71
CA ASP A 355 19.26 -1.61 -1.04
C ASP A 355 20.55 -2.02 -1.79
N PRO A 356 21.34 -1.06 -2.30
CA PRO A 356 22.62 -1.37 -2.98
C PRO A 356 23.64 -2.10 -2.09
N ASN A 357 23.50 -1.98 -0.77
CA ASN A 357 24.45 -2.54 0.21
C ASN A 357 24.03 -3.92 0.75
N HIS A 358 22.97 -4.52 0.20
CA HIS A 358 22.52 -5.83 0.68
C HIS A 358 23.61 -6.89 0.50
N ASP A 359 23.79 -7.70 1.52
CA ASP A 359 24.81 -8.79 1.55
C ASP A 359 24.33 -10.10 0.90
N GLY A 360 23.07 -10.17 0.47
CA GLY A 360 22.44 -11.37 -0.08
C GLY A 360 22.13 -12.45 0.97
N SER A 361 22.33 -12.20 2.27
CA SER A 361 22.19 -13.21 3.34
C SER A 361 20.74 -13.61 3.60
N LEU A 362 19.75 -12.80 3.20
CA LEU A 362 18.33 -13.08 3.42
C LEU A 362 17.88 -14.39 2.77
N ILE A 363 18.41 -14.73 1.61
CA ILE A 363 18.06 -15.94 0.86
C ILE A 363 19.21 -16.96 0.95
N SER A 364 18.99 -18.05 1.68
CA SER A 364 19.94 -19.17 1.76
C SER A 364 19.79 -20.14 0.58
N ALA A 365 20.84 -20.91 0.27
CA ALA A 365 20.76 -21.96 -0.75
C ALA A 365 19.73 -23.06 -0.36
N GLN A 366 19.56 -23.30 0.94
CA GLN A 366 18.57 -24.25 1.45
C GLN A 366 17.15 -23.76 1.18
N LEU A 367 16.88 -22.46 1.40
CA LEU A 367 15.58 -21.84 1.09
C LEU A 367 15.29 -21.91 -0.41
N VAL A 368 16.28 -21.66 -1.27
CA VAL A 368 16.12 -21.80 -2.74
C VAL A 368 15.73 -23.23 -3.13
N ARG A 369 16.34 -24.25 -2.53
CA ARG A 369 15.97 -25.67 -2.78
C ARG A 369 14.53 -25.94 -2.30
N LYS A 370 14.12 -25.36 -1.15
CA LYS A 370 12.75 -25.48 -0.66
C LYS A 370 11.75 -24.84 -1.63
N ILE A 371 12.04 -23.65 -2.13
CA ILE A 371 11.23 -22.95 -3.16
C ILE A 371 11.13 -23.80 -4.44
N ALA A 372 12.24 -24.35 -4.92
CA ALA A 372 12.25 -25.19 -6.11
C ALA A 372 11.37 -26.42 -5.97
N ASN A 373 11.38 -27.06 -4.81
CA ASN A 373 10.58 -28.25 -4.53
C ASN A 373 9.08 -27.92 -4.35
N LEU A 374 8.77 -26.85 -3.65
CA LEU A 374 7.38 -26.49 -3.30
C LEU A 374 6.65 -25.72 -4.40
N MET A 375 7.37 -24.93 -5.21
CA MET A 375 6.77 -24.04 -6.20
C MET A 375 7.15 -24.41 -7.64
N TRP A 376 8.45 -24.36 -7.98
CA TRP A 376 8.85 -24.44 -9.40
C TRP A 376 8.60 -25.79 -10.03
N ARG A 377 8.94 -26.89 -9.34
CA ARG A 377 8.73 -28.26 -9.85
C ARG A 377 7.25 -28.62 -10.00
N PRO A 378 6.40 -28.45 -8.97
CA PRO A 378 4.98 -28.77 -9.09
C PRO A 378 4.28 -27.93 -10.15
N LEU A 379 4.51 -26.62 -10.18
CA LEU A 379 3.87 -25.71 -11.12
C LEU A 379 4.29 -25.99 -12.57
N SER A 380 5.55 -26.36 -12.82
CA SER A 380 6.03 -26.68 -14.16
C SER A 380 5.61 -28.07 -14.66
N ALA A 381 5.30 -29.01 -13.75
CA ALA A 381 4.94 -30.40 -14.08
C ALA A 381 3.44 -30.60 -14.31
N THR A 382 2.58 -29.72 -13.76
CA THR A 382 1.13 -29.95 -13.77
C THR A 382 0.52 -29.60 -15.12
N THR A 383 -0.07 -30.58 -15.77
CA THR A 383 -0.85 -30.45 -17.01
C THR A 383 -2.33 -30.07 -16.77
N SER A 384 -2.81 -30.18 -15.52
CA SER A 384 -4.21 -29.94 -15.19
C SER A 384 -4.45 -28.50 -14.67
N SER A 385 -5.38 -27.79 -15.30
CA SER A 385 -5.76 -26.39 -15.01
C SER A 385 -6.46 -26.20 -13.65
N LYS A 386 -6.80 -27.24 -12.91
CA LYS A 386 -7.60 -27.16 -11.67
C LYS A 386 -6.87 -26.67 -10.42
N GLN A 387 -5.53 -26.58 -10.45
CA GLN A 387 -4.71 -26.16 -9.29
C GLN A 387 -3.91 -24.87 -9.53
N ARG A 388 -4.13 -24.19 -10.65
CA ARG A 388 -3.38 -22.98 -11.01
C ARG A 388 -4.30 -21.78 -10.97
N GLU A 389 -4.26 -21.07 -9.88
CA GLU A 389 -4.85 -19.72 -9.85
C GLU A 389 -3.89 -18.74 -10.54
N ASP A 390 -4.40 -18.00 -11.52
CA ASP A 390 -3.61 -17.03 -12.29
C ASP A 390 -2.96 -15.98 -11.39
N THR A 391 -3.66 -15.53 -10.36
CA THR A 391 -3.14 -14.62 -9.34
C THR A 391 -1.94 -15.18 -8.59
N HIS A 392 -1.95 -16.48 -8.29
CA HIS A 392 -0.83 -17.16 -7.63
C HIS A 392 0.39 -17.22 -8.54
N LEU A 393 0.21 -17.55 -9.82
CA LEU A 393 1.30 -17.59 -10.79
C LEU A 393 1.97 -16.23 -10.96
N ILE A 394 1.21 -15.13 -10.95
CA ILE A 394 1.75 -13.76 -11.02
C ILE A 394 2.75 -13.52 -9.88
N GLU A 395 2.36 -13.88 -8.65
CA GLU A 395 3.22 -13.67 -7.47
C GLU A 395 4.45 -14.59 -7.48
N VAL A 396 4.31 -15.84 -7.94
CA VAL A 396 5.44 -16.78 -8.10
C VAL A 396 6.41 -16.29 -9.18
N PHE A 397 5.91 -15.76 -10.31
CA PHE A 397 6.78 -15.18 -11.34
C PHE A 397 7.51 -13.93 -10.83
N ALA A 398 6.84 -13.07 -10.04
CA ALA A 398 7.47 -11.92 -9.43
C ALA A 398 8.60 -12.33 -8.47
N LEU A 399 8.34 -13.29 -7.56
CA LEU A 399 9.34 -13.87 -6.67
C LEU A 399 10.53 -14.43 -7.46
N THR A 400 10.25 -15.29 -8.44
CA THR A 400 11.27 -15.97 -9.23
C THR A 400 12.13 -15.00 -10.03
N THR A 401 11.54 -13.95 -10.59
CA THR A 401 12.26 -12.90 -11.32
C THR A 401 13.25 -12.16 -10.42
N MET A 402 12.85 -11.80 -9.20
CA MET A 402 13.74 -11.16 -8.23
C MET A 402 14.90 -12.10 -7.84
N LEU A 403 14.63 -13.38 -7.59
CA LEU A 403 15.65 -14.35 -7.25
C LEU A 403 16.65 -14.58 -8.40
N VAL A 404 16.18 -14.66 -9.64
CA VAL A 404 17.06 -14.77 -10.83
C VAL A 404 17.92 -13.52 -10.98
N GLN A 405 17.37 -12.34 -10.69
CA GLN A 405 18.08 -11.07 -10.83
C GLN A 405 19.19 -10.89 -9.77
N HIS A 406 18.88 -11.18 -8.51
CA HIS A 406 19.75 -10.83 -7.38
C HIS A 406 20.50 -12.03 -6.75
N CYS A 407 20.00 -13.24 -6.94
CA CYS A 407 20.55 -14.46 -6.36
C CYS A 407 20.95 -15.51 -7.41
N SER A 408 21.37 -15.09 -8.61
CA SER A 408 21.62 -15.96 -9.76
C SER A 408 22.51 -17.15 -9.46
N ALA A 409 23.59 -16.98 -8.68
CA ALA A 409 24.52 -18.07 -8.28
C ALA A 409 23.80 -19.13 -7.43
N LYS A 410 22.96 -18.74 -6.46
CA LYS A 410 22.23 -19.64 -5.57
C LYS A 410 21.12 -20.40 -6.30
N VAL A 411 20.53 -19.77 -7.32
CA VAL A 411 19.39 -20.31 -8.10
C VAL A 411 19.85 -21.18 -9.27
N ASN A 412 21.16 -21.20 -9.60
CA ASN A 412 21.70 -21.87 -10.76
C ASN A 412 21.41 -23.38 -10.80
N GLU A 413 21.37 -24.05 -9.64
CA GLU A 413 21.02 -25.48 -9.56
C GLU A 413 19.61 -25.78 -10.09
N ALA A 414 18.67 -24.87 -9.88
CA ALA A 414 17.26 -24.99 -10.27
C ALA A 414 16.92 -24.29 -11.60
N ARG A 415 17.91 -23.87 -12.37
CA ARG A 415 17.69 -23.11 -13.62
C ARG A 415 16.79 -23.79 -14.65
N LYS A 416 16.82 -25.15 -14.69
CA LYS A 416 15.99 -25.94 -15.63
C LYS A 416 14.52 -25.84 -15.25
N GLU A 417 14.20 -25.90 -13.97
CA GLU A 417 12.85 -25.78 -13.43
C GLU A 417 12.28 -24.39 -13.67
N ILE A 418 13.09 -23.35 -13.46
CA ILE A 418 12.72 -21.96 -13.72
C ILE A 418 12.45 -21.73 -15.20
N PHE A 419 13.32 -22.24 -16.08
CA PHE A 419 13.09 -22.13 -17.52
C PHE A 419 11.78 -22.82 -17.96
N LYS A 420 11.51 -24.03 -17.45
CA LYS A 420 10.26 -24.73 -17.72
C LYS A 420 9.05 -23.94 -17.23
N LEU A 421 9.14 -23.37 -16.04
CA LEU A 421 8.08 -22.54 -15.44
C LEU A 421 7.80 -21.31 -16.32
N ALA A 422 8.83 -20.56 -16.71
CA ALA A 422 8.69 -19.41 -17.61
C ALA A 422 8.06 -19.81 -18.95
N TRP A 423 8.55 -20.90 -19.54
CA TRP A 423 8.06 -21.40 -20.83
C TRP A 423 6.60 -21.87 -20.76
N MET A 424 6.22 -22.51 -19.66
CA MET A 424 4.82 -22.86 -19.40
C MET A 424 3.94 -21.62 -19.34
N GLY A 425 4.36 -20.59 -18.59
CA GLY A 425 3.59 -19.35 -18.42
C GLY A 425 3.40 -18.57 -19.73
N ILE A 426 4.41 -18.54 -20.61
CA ILE A 426 4.29 -17.90 -21.95
C ILE A 426 3.17 -18.52 -22.80
N ASN A 427 2.86 -19.79 -22.60
CA ASN A 427 1.83 -20.51 -23.36
C ASN A 427 0.44 -20.44 -22.72
N LEU A 428 0.26 -19.80 -21.57
CA LEU A 428 -1.04 -19.59 -20.95
C LEU A 428 -1.86 -18.52 -21.68
N LEU A 429 -3.18 -18.56 -21.47
CA LEU A 429 -4.09 -17.64 -22.17
C LEU A 429 -4.25 -16.31 -21.46
N GLU A 430 -4.14 -16.32 -20.11
CA GLU A 430 -4.31 -15.10 -19.31
C GLU A 430 -3.20 -14.08 -19.62
N PRO A 431 -3.53 -12.84 -20.06
CA PRO A 431 -2.55 -11.88 -20.56
C PRO A 431 -1.51 -11.45 -19.53
N THR A 432 -1.93 -11.23 -18.28
CA THR A 432 -1.04 -10.75 -17.21
C THR A 432 -0.03 -11.83 -16.80
N VAL A 433 -0.50 -13.08 -16.64
CA VAL A 433 0.36 -14.24 -16.35
C VAL A 433 1.40 -14.43 -17.45
N LYS A 434 0.94 -14.37 -18.71
CA LYS A 434 1.80 -14.47 -19.90
C LYS A 434 2.87 -13.38 -19.92
N LEU A 435 2.48 -12.16 -19.60
CA LEU A 435 3.40 -11.03 -19.58
C LEU A 435 4.44 -11.15 -18.45
N MET A 436 4.02 -11.57 -17.25
CA MET A 436 4.93 -11.88 -16.15
C MET A 436 5.91 -13.01 -16.50
N ALA A 437 5.44 -14.03 -17.22
CA ALA A 437 6.29 -15.11 -17.71
C ALA A 437 7.32 -14.59 -18.72
N TYR A 438 6.97 -13.65 -19.59
CA TYR A 438 7.94 -12.99 -20.47
C TYR A 438 8.96 -12.15 -19.70
N VAL A 439 8.56 -11.46 -18.62
CA VAL A 439 9.50 -10.74 -17.74
C VAL A 439 10.49 -11.71 -17.13
N LEU A 440 10.00 -12.84 -16.60
CA LEU A 440 10.86 -13.90 -16.05
C LEU A 440 11.80 -14.50 -17.12
N ALA A 441 11.27 -14.83 -18.31
CA ALA A 441 12.06 -15.39 -19.41
C ALA A 441 13.13 -14.41 -19.89
N ALA A 442 12.81 -13.13 -20.04
CA ALA A 442 13.76 -12.08 -20.41
C ALA A 442 14.88 -11.95 -19.36
N ARG A 443 14.53 -11.92 -18.08
CA ARG A 443 15.52 -11.88 -16.99
C ARG A 443 16.39 -13.13 -16.95
N PHE A 444 15.79 -14.30 -17.13
CA PHE A 444 16.52 -15.58 -17.20
C PHE A 444 17.53 -15.59 -18.34
N MET A 445 17.12 -15.17 -19.54
CA MET A 445 18.01 -15.12 -20.73
C MET A 445 19.10 -14.06 -20.61
N ALA A 446 18.83 -12.96 -19.93
CA ALA A 446 19.84 -11.96 -19.61
C ALA A 446 20.92 -12.51 -18.65
N THR A 447 20.50 -13.36 -17.69
CA THR A 447 21.36 -13.86 -16.62
C THR A 447 22.11 -15.15 -17.00
N TYR A 448 21.40 -16.12 -17.57
CA TYR A 448 21.95 -17.45 -17.88
C TYR A 448 22.16 -17.65 -19.37
N ASP A 449 23.19 -18.45 -19.72
CA ASP A 449 23.37 -18.88 -21.09
C ASP A 449 22.20 -19.76 -21.55
N THR A 450 21.63 -19.39 -22.69
CA THR A 450 20.39 -19.98 -23.22
C THR A 450 20.55 -20.19 -24.73
N PRO A 451 20.13 -21.35 -25.29
CA PRO A 451 20.20 -21.55 -26.72
C PRO A 451 19.52 -20.44 -27.52
N VAL A 452 20.20 -19.91 -28.54
CA VAL A 452 19.78 -18.75 -29.36
C VAL A 452 18.34 -18.91 -29.90
N LYS A 453 17.94 -20.14 -30.22
CA LYS A 453 16.57 -20.43 -30.68
C LYS A 453 15.49 -19.91 -29.70
N PHE A 454 15.68 -20.11 -28.41
CA PHE A 454 14.72 -19.66 -27.40
C PHE A 454 14.75 -18.15 -27.23
N VAL A 455 15.92 -17.52 -27.32
CA VAL A 455 16.08 -16.06 -27.29
C VAL A 455 15.26 -15.42 -28.42
N ARG A 456 15.44 -15.93 -29.66
CA ARG A 456 14.71 -15.45 -30.84
C ARG A 456 13.20 -15.69 -30.74
N LEU A 457 12.76 -16.85 -30.23
CA LEU A 457 11.35 -17.15 -30.05
C LEU A 457 10.72 -16.21 -29.02
N THR A 458 11.40 -15.97 -27.88
CA THR A 458 10.92 -15.05 -26.84
C THR A 458 10.87 -13.62 -27.38
N TRP A 459 11.93 -13.17 -28.10
CA TRP A 459 11.97 -11.87 -28.73
C TRP A 459 10.79 -11.64 -29.68
N THR A 460 10.56 -12.59 -30.58
CA THR A 460 9.44 -12.53 -31.52
C THR A 460 8.10 -12.50 -30.80
N GLY A 461 7.97 -13.34 -29.75
CA GLY A 461 6.75 -13.41 -28.94
C GLY A 461 6.42 -12.12 -28.21
N VAL A 462 7.42 -11.50 -27.56
CA VAL A 462 7.24 -10.20 -26.89
C VAL A 462 6.89 -9.09 -27.89
N LEU A 463 7.60 -9.01 -29.02
CA LEU A 463 7.32 -8.01 -30.05
C LEU A 463 5.91 -8.10 -30.64
N ARG A 464 5.29 -9.28 -30.66
CA ARG A 464 3.96 -9.53 -31.23
C ARG A 464 2.82 -9.54 -30.23
N LEU A 465 3.07 -9.18 -28.96
CA LEU A 465 2.01 -9.03 -27.96
C LEU A 465 1.11 -7.85 -28.35
N LYS A 466 -0.17 -8.14 -28.64
CA LYS A 466 -1.12 -7.13 -29.17
C LYS A 466 -1.88 -6.37 -28.08
N ASP A 467 -2.23 -7.03 -26.98
CA ASP A 467 -3.04 -6.48 -25.90
C ASP A 467 -2.18 -6.38 -24.64
N THR A 468 -1.55 -5.22 -24.46
CA THR A 468 -0.75 -4.94 -23.27
C THR A 468 -1.40 -3.85 -22.44
N ASP A 469 -2.39 -4.22 -21.65
CA ASP A 469 -2.96 -3.31 -20.63
C ASP A 469 -1.91 -2.89 -19.60
N ASN A 470 -0.91 -3.74 -19.37
CA ASN A 470 0.19 -3.45 -18.46
C ASN A 470 1.49 -3.07 -19.20
N ARG A 471 1.57 -1.83 -19.64
CA ARG A 471 2.74 -1.28 -20.34
C ARG A 471 4.04 -1.35 -19.54
N VAL A 472 3.96 -1.28 -18.20
CA VAL A 472 5.15 -1.32 -17.34
C VAL A 472 5.84 -2.68 -17.41
N LEU A 473 5.08 -3.76 -17.26
CA LEU A 473 5.61 -5.13 -17.37
C LEU A 473 6.10 -5.43 -18.77
N TYR A 474 5.36 -4.98 -19.79
CA TYR A 474 5.75 -5.12 -21.18
C TYR A 474 7.12 -4.46 -21.43
N ARG A 475 7.29 -3.20 -21.00
CA ARG A 475 8.56 -2.48 -21.12
C ARG A 475 9.67 -3.20 -20.35
N GLN A 476 9.40 -3.64 -19.15
CA GLN A 476 10.38 -4.40 -18.36
C GLN A 476 10.86 -5.67 -19.10
N ALA A 477 9.96 -6.41 -19.72
CA ALA A 477 10.30 -7.63 -20.48
C ALA A 477 11.16 -7.28 -21.71
N ILE A 478 10.73 -6.33 -22.51
CA ILE A 478 11.38 -5.99 -23.79
C ILE A 478 12.75 -5.31 -23.56
N ASP A 479 12.86 -4.39 -22.62
CA ASP A 479 14.10 -3.67 -22.32
C ASP A 479 15.17 -4.62 -21.71
N THR A 480 14.72 -5.54 -20.81
CA THR A 480 15.62 -6.56 -20.22
C THR A 480 16.15 -7.49 -21.29
N LEU A 481 15.32 -7.93 -22.24
CA LEU A 481 15.74 -8.82 -23.31
C LEU A 481 16.60 -8.07 -24.32
N ALA A 482 16.24 -6.87 -24.73
CA ALA A 482 16.96 -6.04 -25.67
C ALA A 482 18.40 -5.78 -25.24
N SER A 483 18.63 -5.45 -23.96
CA SER A 483 19.96 -5.22 -23.41
C SER A 483 20.88 -6.44 -23.49
N SER A 484 20.34 -7.65 -23.61
CA SER A 484 21.08 -8.90 -23.68
C SER A 484 21.26 -9.46 -25.09
N LEU A 485 20.55 -8.93 -26.11
CA LEU A 485 20.52 -9.49 -27.45
C LEU A 485 21.89 -9.56 -28.12
N SER A 486 22.70 -8.50 -28.04
CA SER A 486 24.02 -8.44 -28.64
C SER A 486 24.97 -9.50 -28.10
N VAL A 487 24.81 -9.90 -26.83
CA VAL A 487 25.62 -10.94 -26.18
C VAL A 487 25.05 -12.33 -26.47
N ARG A 488 23.74 -12.50 -26.46
CA ARG A 488 23.08 -13.82 -26.58
C ARG A 488 22.87 -14.29 -28.03
N ASP A 489 22.73 -13.36 -28.96
CA ASP A 489 22.59 -13.62 -30.40
C ASP A 489 23.52 -12.64 -31.14
N PRO A 490 24.85 -12.83 -31.08
CA PRO A 490 25.81 -11.93 -31.70
C PRO A 490 25.62 -11.85 -33.21
N PRO A 491 25.92 -10.69 -33.84
CA PRO A 491 25.81 -10.55 -35.27
C PRO A 491 26.74 -11.54 -35.99
N PRO A 492 26.28 -12.12 -37.11
CA PRO A 492 27.15 -12.90 -37.97
C PRO A 492 28.28 -12.05 -38.55
N ALA A 493 29.43 -12.62 -38.88
CA ALA A 493 30.63 -11.91 -39.30
C ALA A 493 30.38 -10.95 -40.48
N ASN A 494 29.47 -11.28 -41.38
CA ASN A 494 29.08 -10.42 -42.54
C ASN A 494 27.56 -10.39 -42.67
N GLY A 495 26.85 -9.74 -41.74
CA GLY A 495 25.42 -9.62 -41.93
C GLY A 495 24.64 -9.03 -40.76
N THR A 496 23.38 -8.78 -40.99
CA THR A 496 22.44 -8.25 -40.01
C THR A 496 21.97 -9.40 -39.10
N PRO A 497 21.97 -9.25 -37.76
CA PRO A 497 21.48 -10.26 -36.84
C PRO A 497 19.97 -10.49 -37.01
N GLU A 498 19.52 -11.70 -36.73
CA GLU A 498 18.12 -12.07 -36.91
C GLU A 498 17.16 -11.24 -36.06
N TRP A 499 17.56 -10.90 -34.80
CA TRP A 499 16.72 -10.07 -33.92
C TRP A 499 16.47 -8.67 -34.51
N ALA A 500 17.42 -8.10 -35.24
CA ALA A 500 17.25 -6.80 -35.93
C ALA A 500 16.32 -6.92 -37.14
N LYS A 501 16.45 -8.02 -37.92
CA LYS A 501 15.54 -8.29 -39.06
C LYS A 501 14.12 -8.55 -38.57
N LEU A 502 13.94 -9.27 -37.46
CA LEU A 502 12.62 -9.54 -36.84
C LEU A 502 11.93 -8.23 -36.43
N LEU A 503 12.66 -7.30 -35.80
CA LEU A 503 12.10 -5.98 -35.45
C LEU A 503 11.64 -5.21 -36.68
N ARG A 504 12.43 -5.21 -37.76
CA ARG A 504 12.03 -4.62 -39.04
C ARG A 504 10.78 -5.29 -39.61
N THR A 505 10.71 -6.61 -39.58
CA THR A 505 9.55 -7.37 -40.06
C THR A 505 8.27 -6.96 -39.31
N VAL A 506 8.32 -6.89 -37.97
CA VAL A 506 7.22 -6.41 -37.15
C VAL A 506 6.83 -4.97 -37.48
N LEU A 507 7.81 -4.09 -37.67
CA LEU A 507 7.56 -2.69 -38.05
C LEU A 507 6.85 -2.57 -39.41
N ILE A 508 7.18 -3.41 -40.38
CA ILE A 508 6.58 -3.41 -41.70
C ILE A 508 5.20 -4.08 -41.72
N GLU A 509 5.08 -5.27 -41.12
CA GLU A 509 3.86 -6.07 -41.15
C GLU A 509 2.77 -5.51 -40.20
N GLU A 510 3.16 -5.04 -39.04
CA GLU A 510 2.25 -4.65 -37.93
C GLU A 510 2.29 -3.14 -37.61
N GLY A 511 3.22 -2.36 -38.22
CA GLY A 511 3.37 -0.92 -37.98
C GLY A 511 2.18 -0.04 -38.43
N HIS A 512 1.16 -0.64 -39.07
CA HIS A 512 -0.11 0.01 -39.31
C HIS A 512 -0.96 0.13 -38.03
N ALA A 513 -0.77 -0.73 -37.00
CA ALA A 513 -1.38 -0.60 -35.71
C ALA A 513 -0.60 0.41 -34.85
N THR A 514 -1.29 1.43 -34.32
CA THR A 514 -0.65 2.53 -33.57
C THR A 514 0.09 2.02 -32.33
N ASN A 515 -0.50 1.10 -31.57
CA ASN A 515 0.12 0.55 -30.35
C ASN A 515 1.44 -0.17 -30.65
N GLN A 516 1.49 -0.95 -31.74
CA GLN A 516 2.69 -1.68 -32.14
C GLN A 516 3.80 -0.73 -32.62
N LEU A 517 3.41 0.28 -33.37
CA LEU A 517 4.33 1.33 -33.82
C LEU A 517 4.93 2.10 -32.65
N VAL A 518 4.10 2.47 -31.66
CA VAL A 518 4.55 3.13 -30.42
C VAL A 518 5.59 2.28 -29.69
N THR A 519 5.30 0.98 -29.52
CA THR A 519 6.19 0.04 -28.85
C THR A 519 7.57 -0.03 -29.54
N VAL A 520 7.61 -0.17 -30.86
CA VAL A 520 8.87 -0.20 -31.61
C VAL A 520 9.62 1.13 -31.49
N CYS A 521 8.91 2.24 -31.54
CA CYS A 521 9.51 3.57 -31.40
C CYS A 521 10.10 3.79 -30.01
N GLU A 522 9.37 3.42 -28.95
CA GLU A 522 9.87 3.50 -27.58
C GLU A 522 11.12 2.62 -27.37
N LEU A 523 11.12 1.40 -27.92
CA LEU A 523 12.26 0.49 -27.87
C LEU A 523 13.52 1.08 -28.52
N LEU A 524 13.38 1.68 -29.71
CA LEU A 524 14.50 2.32 -30.40
C LEU A 524 15.06 3.53 -29.64
N VAL A 525 14.17 4.33 -29.02
CA VAL A 525 14.56 5.48 -28.20
C VAL A 525 15.28 5.06 -26.93
N HIS A 526 14.85 3.95 -26.30
CA HIS A 526 15.47 3.46 -25.06
C HIS A 526 16.82 2.76 -25.28
N HIS A 527 17.05 2.16 -26.45
CA HIS A 527 18.27 1.41 -26.76
C HIS A 527 18.99 1.95 -28.01
N PRO A 528 19.37 3.24 -28.03
CA PRO A 528 19.93 3.90 -29.23
C PRO A 528 21.22 3.23 -29.74
N ASP A 529 22.08 2.75 -28.82
CA ASP A 529 23.35 2.15 -29.17
C ASP A 529 23.19 0.75 -29.77
N LEU A 530 22.23 -0.05 -29.26
CA LEU A 530 21.94 -1.39 -29.78
C LEU A 530 21.53 -1.36 -31.25
N PHE A 531 20.77 -0.35 -31.65
CA PHE A 531 20.17 -0.26 -32.98
C PHE A 531 20.94 0.66 -33.92
N TYR A 532 21.98 1.34 -33.46
CA TYR A 532 22.74 2.30 -34.25
C TYR A 532 23.29 1.70 -35.59
N ASP A 533 23.92 0.51 -35.51
CA ASP A 533 24.55 -0.14 -36.68
C ASP A 533 23.51 -0.67 -37.69
N TYR A 534 22.25 -0.83 -37.23
CA TYR A 534 21.14 -1.34 -38.05
C TYR A 534 20.09 -0.28 -38.36
N ARG A 535 20.39 1.02 -38.16
CA ARG A 535 19.49 2.16 -38.33
C ARG A 535 18.86 2.28 -39.72
N GLU A 536 19.56 1.80 -40.73
CA GLU A 536 19.05 1.76 -42.12
C GLU A 536 17.75 0.94 -42.24
N LEU A 537 17.56 -0.06 -41.39
CA LEU A 537 16.39 -0.92 -41.40
C LEU A 537 15.13 -0.22 -40.87
N TYR A 538 15.30 0.79 -40.01
CA TYR A 538 14.20 1.35 -39.23
C TYR A 538 13.89 2.81 -39.60
N VAL A 539 14.92 3.64 -39.77
CA VAL A 539 14.78 5.09 -39.94
C VAL A 539 13.81 5.50 -41.05
N PRO A 540 13.80 4.92 -42.27
CA PRO A 540 12.85 5.31 -43.28
C PRO A 540 11.38 5.05 -42.88
N HIS A 541 11.14 3.95 -42.21
CA HIS A 541 9.79 3.56 -41.78
C HIS A 541 9.27 4.41 -40.63
N ILE A 542 10.07 4.65 -39.57
CA ILE A 542 9.69 5.48 -38.43
C ILE A 542 9.53 6.95 -38.82
N ALA A 543 10.40 7.49 -39.69
CA ALA A 543 10.27 8.86 -40.17
C ALA A 543 8.95 9.09 -40.94
N ASN A 544 8.55 8.14 -41.78
CA ASN A 544 7.26 8.18 -42.49
C ASN A 544 6.06 8.07 -41.55
N SER A 545 6.23 7.47 -40.35
CA SER A 545 5.17 7.24 -39.36
C SER A 545 4.98 8.42 -38.37
N LEU A 546 5.90 9.40 -38.33
CA LEU A 546 5.85 10.54 -37.41
C LEU A 546 4.51 11.28 -37.43
N GLY A 547 4.03 11.55 -38.65
CA GLY A 547 2.75 12.26 -38.85
C GLY A 547 1.55 11.47 -38.32
N LYS A 548 1.58 10.16 -38.47
CA LYS A 548 0.53 9.26 -37.96
C LYS A 548 0.46 9.25 -36.43
N LEU A 549 1.62 9.26 -35.76
CA LEU A 549 1.71 9.26 -34.30
C LEU A 549 1.29 10.61 -33.68
N ALA A 550 1.75 11.73 -34.23
CA ALA A 550 1.55 13.06 -33.63
C ALA A 550 0.21 13.71 -33.96
N PHE A 551 -0.37 13.41 -35.14
CA PHE A 551 -1.53 14.14 -35.67
C PHE A 551 -2.76 13.28 -35.91
N ALA A 552 -2.79 12.04 -35.35
CA ALA A 552 -4.01 11.27 -35.26
C ALA A 552 -5.03 11.95 -34.31
N GLN A 553 -6.32 11.73 -34.54
CA GLN A 553 -7.39 12.33 -33.73
C GLN A 553 -7.27 11.98 -32.23
N ALA A 554 -6.70 10.84 -31.91
CA ALA A 554 -6.47 10.34 -30.54
C ALA A 554 -5.01 10.53 -30.06
N ALA A 555 -4.23 11.45 -30.68
CA ALA A 555 -2.83 11.67 -30.31
C ALA A 555 -2.72 12.35 -28.93
N THR A 556 -2.16 11.63 -27.97
CA THR A 556 -1.90 12.14 -26.61
C THR A 556 -0.63 13.00 -26.57
N PRO A 557 -0.43 13.84 -25.52
CA PRO A 557 0.81 14.58 -25.32
C PRO A 557 2.06 13.69 -25.30
N GLU A 558 1.94 12.48 -24.73
CA GLU A 558 3.02 11.49 -24.67
C GLU A 558 3.42 10.99 -26.06
N LEU A 559 2.45 10.75 -26.95
CA LEU A 559 2.73 10.38 -28.34
C LEU A 559 3.43 11.50 -29.10
N LYS A 560 3.01 12.74 -28.89
CA LYS A 560 3.69 13.92 -29.50
C LYS A 560 5.12 14.04 -28.98
N LYS A 561 5.34 13.82 -27.66
CA LYS A 561 6.68 13.79 -27.06
C LYS A 561 7.54 12.68 -27.70
N LEU A 562 7.00 11.46 -27.80
CA LEU A 562 7.70 10.34 -28.44
C LEU A 562 8.15 10.67 -29.86
N THR A 563 7.35 11.41 -30.66
CA THR A 563 7.77 11.79 -31.99
C THR A 563 8.94 12.78 -32.00
N VAL A 564 9.04 13.67 -31.00
CA VAL A 564 10.22 14.54 -30.85
C VAL A 564 11.45 13.72 -30.43
N ASP A 565 11.26 12.76 -29.49
CA ASP A 565 12.33 11.84 -29.05
C ASP A 565 12.88 11.01 -30.23
N ILE A 566 12.02 10.57 -31.18
CA ILE A 566 12.43 9.85 -32.37
C ILE A 566 13.25 10.76 -33.31
N VAL A 567 12.81 11.99 -33.52
CA VAL A 567 13.55 12.94 -34.39
C VAL A 567 14.91 13.23 -33.78
N GLU A 568 14.99 13.42 -32.48
CA GLU A 568 16.26 13.62 -31.76
C GLU A 568 17.16 12.38 -31.83
N LEU A 569 16.60 11.16 -31.71
CA LEU A 569 17.33 9.91 -31.89
C LEU A 569 17.99 9.82 -33.26
N ILE A 570 17.23 10.07 -34.36
CA ILE A 570 17.74 10.04 -35.74
C ILE A 570 18.82 11.11 -35.93
N PHE A 571 18.63 12.31 -35.39
CA PHE A 571 19.58 13.39 -35.43
C PHE A 571 20.89 13.05 -34.71
N ASN A 572 20.81 12.45 -33.52
CA ASN A 572 21.99 12.01 -32.76
C ASN A 572 22.74 10.89 -33.47
N TRP A 573 22.03 9.95 -34.13
CA TRP A 573 22.66 8.93 -34.96
C TRP A 573 23.42 9.54 -36.17
N GLU A 574 22.84 10.54 -36.82
CA GLU A 574 23.50 11.25 -37.93
C GLU A 574 24.71 12.06 -37.41
N LYS A 575 24.62 12.74 -36.27
CA LYS A 575 25.77 13.42 -35.65
C LYS A 575 26.91 12.46 -35.35
N ARG A 576 26.60 11.30 -34.75
CA ARG A 576 27.58 10.25 -34.45
C ARG A 576 28.28 9.76 -35.71
N ARG A 577 27.52 9.58 -36.80
CA ARG A 577 28.08 9.19 -38.10
C ARG A 577 29.01 10.27 -38.68
N MET A 578 28.62 11.54 -38.62
CA MET A 578 29.45 12.65 -39.13
C MET A 578 30.76 12.78 -38.32
N ALA A 579 30.70 12.69 -36.99
CA ALA A 579 31.84 12.75 -36.11
C ALA A 579 32.85 11.58 -36.36
N ALA A 580 32.34 10.38 -36.61
CA ALA A 580 33.18 9.25 -36.99
C ALA A 580 33.92 9.45 -38.33
N ARG A 581 33.25 10.08 -39.29
CA ARG A 581 33.83 10.37 -40.60
C ARG A 581 34.88 11.50 -40.57
N ASP A 582 34.66 12.51 -39.72
CA ASP A 582 35.62 13.62 -39.53
C ASP A 582 36.86 13.14 -38.76
N GLY A 583 36.75 12.15 -37.85
CA GLY A 583 37.87 11.49 -37.19
C GLY A 583 38.72 10.64 -38.14
N GLU A 584 38.12 9.90 -39.09
CA GLU A 584 38.83 9.11 -40.11
C GLU A 584 39.57 9.99 -41.10
N THR A 585 39.12 11.23 -41.36
CA THR A 585 39.79 12.17 -42.28
C THR A 585 41.00 12.86 -41.64
N MET A 586 41.13 12.91 -40.32
CA MET A 586 42.31 13.46 -39.61
C MET A 586 43.47 12.47 -39.55
N ASP A 587 43.25 11.15 -39.58
CA ASP A 587 44.30 10.13 -39.53
C ASP A 587 44.98 9.79 -40.86
N VAL A 588 44.55 10.41 -41.98
CA VAL A 588 45.08 10.07 -43.34
C VAL A 588 46.08 11.11 -43.87
N ASP A 589 46.41 12.19 -43.16
CA ASP A 589 47.26 13.28 -43.67
C ASP A 589 48.65 13.39 -43.02
N GLU A 590 49.29 12.28 -42.72
CA GLU A 590 50.76 12.23 -42.49
C GLU A 590 51.41 10.98 -43.10
N GLY A 591 51.73 11.04 -44.38
CA GLY A 591 52.60 10.08 -45.04
C GLY A 591 53.30 10.68 -46.26
N PRO A 592 54.63 10.54 -46.44
CA PRO A 592 55.45 11.44 -47.24
C PRO A 592 55.35 11.22 -48.76
N LYS A 593 55.35 12.36 -49.47
CA LYS A 593 55.50 12.46 -50.94
C LYS A 593 56.80 11.80 -51.45
N ARG A 594 56.72 10.92 -52.44
CA ARG A 594 57.65 10.68 -53.58
C ARG A 594 56.84 10.14 -54.72
N GLY A 595 56.78 10.67 -55.82
CA GLY A 595 57.41 11.32 -56.88
C GLY A 595 57.38 10.44 -58.13
N ALA A 596 56.97 11.08 -59.26
CA ALA A 596 57.19 10.69 -60.67
C ALA A 596 56.21 9.67 -61.29
N ASP A 597 55.55 9.91 -62.30
CA ASP A 597 55.60 10.59 -63.60
C ASP A 597 54.98 9.66 -64.65
N GLN A 598 54.38 10.30 -65.69
CA GLN A 598 54.05 9.81 -67.05
C GLN A 598 52.69 9.11 -67.28
N SER A 599 51.76 9.86 -67.72
CA SER A 599 51.33 10.09 -69.17
C SER A 599 50.57 8.92 -69.80
N VAL A 600 49.47 9.25 -70.39
CA VAL A 600 48.97 9.22 -71.74
C VAL A 600 47.50 8.79 -71.88
N GLU A 601 46.73 9.72 -72.28
CA GLU A 601 45.75 9.87 -73.39
C GLU A 601 44.53 8.93 -73.55
N GLN A 602 43.44 9.64 -73.78
CA GLN A 602 42.37 9.47 -74.75
C GLN A 602 41.27 8.49 -74.49
N GLY A 603 40.08 8.89 -74.44
CA GLY A 603 39.17 9.65 -75.23
C GLY A 603 37.74 9.09 -75.14
N PRO A 604 36.68 9.71 -75.52
CA PRO A 604 35.36 9.55 -74.98
C PRO A 604 34.41 8.73 -75.85
N THR A 605 33.44 8.05 -75.23
CA THR A 605 32.16 7.72 -75.91
C THR A 605 30.97 7.59 -74.99
N LYS A 606 30.05 8.41 -75.26
CA LYS A 606 28.60 8.49 -75.19
C LYS A 606 27.75 7.35 -74.67
N LYS A 607 26.84 7.78 -73.79
CA LYS A 607 25.39 7.50 -73.66
C LYS A 607 24.89 6.05 -73.73
N GLN A 608 24.25 5.64 -72.66
CA GLN A 608 22.80 5.33 -72.75
C GLN A 608 22.14 5.20 -71.36
N ARG A 609 20.97 5.83 -71.29
CA ARG A 609 20.01 5.85 -70.18
C ARG A 609 19.21 4.58 -70.25
N VAL A 610 19.09 3.82 -69.21
CA VAL A 610 17.91 2.94 -68.91
C VAL A 610 17.68 2.87 -67.42
N ASP A 611 16.50 3.35 -67.06
CA ASP A 611 15.91 3.16 -65.75
C ASP A 611 15.66 1.66 -65.51
N ARG A 612 16.15 1.15 -64.38
CA ARG A 612 15.56 -0.01 -63.74
C ARG A 612 15.87 0.00 -62.22
N ALA A 613 14.82 0.17 -61.42
CA ALA A 613 14.82 -0.11 -60.02
C ALA A 613 15.27 -1.56 -59.75
N GLY A 614 16.37 -1.70 -59.06
CA GLY A 614 16.91 -2.98 -58.61
C GLY A 614 17.68 -2.77 -57.33
N THR A 615 17.08 -3.14 -56.23
CA THR A 615 17.67 -3.23 -54.90
C THR A 615 18.93 -4.07 -54.94
N ALA A 616 20.11 -3.43 -54.98
CA ALA A 616 21.37 -4.08 -54.66
C ALA A 616 21.65 -3.94 -53.17
N VAL A 617 21.47 -5.02 -52.45
CA VAL A 617 21.98 -5.19 -51.07
C VAL A 617 23.49 -5.39 -51.20
N SER A 618 24.24 -4.30 -51.06
CA SER A 618 25.70 -4.37 -50.84
C SER A 618 25.93 -4.52 -49.33
N GLY A 619 26.38 -5.70 -48.90
CA GLY A 619 26.92 -5.91 -47.60
C GLY A 619 28.19 -5.08 -47.40
N SER A 620 28.09 -4.00 -46.61
CA SER A 620 29.25 -3.30 -46.05
C SER A 620 28.97 -3.01 -44.58
N SER A 621 29.94 -3.27 -43.73
CA SER A 621 30.03 -2.95 -42.30
C SER A 621 29.36 -1.60 -41.98
N GLY A 622 28.51 -1.60 -40.95
CA GLY A 622 27.51 -0.57 -40.58
C GLY A 622 27.92 0.89 -40.35
N GLY A 623 29.11 1.34 -40.77
CA GLY A 623 29.59 2.72 -40.56
C GLY A 623 29.12 3.75 -41.59
N GLY A 624 28.69 3.33 -42.80
CA GLY A 624 28.54 4.23 -43.95
C GLY A 624 27.15 4.78 -44.27
N TRP A 625 26.06 4.21 -43.77
CA TRP A 625 24.71 4.63 -44.16
C TRP A 625 24.34 6.02 -43.61
N ALA A 626 23.85 6.88 -44.47
CA ALA A 626 23.36 8.22 -44.13
C ALA A 626 21.86 8.30 -44.35
N ALA A 627 21.17 9.03 -43.48
CA ALA A 627 19.74 9.26 -43.66
C ALA A 627 19.48 9.98 -45.00
N PRO A 628 18.58 9.49 -45.87
CA PRO A 628 18.23 10.13 -47.10
C PRO A 628 17.71 11.56 -46.91
N SER A 629 17.89 12.45 -47.92
CA SER A 629 17.36 13.83 -47.89
C SER A 629 15.86 13.88 -47.56
N GLN A 630 15.09 12.94 -48.11
CA GLN A 630 13.67 12.81 -47.84
C GLN A 630 13.35 12.59 -46.35
N VAL A 631 14.12 11.78 -45.62
CA VAL A 631 13.97 11.56 -44.20
C VAL A 631 14.27 12.85 -43.41
N ARG A 632 15.34 13.57 -43.79
CA ARG A 632 15.71 14.83 -43.12
C ARG A 632 14.64 15.92 -43.33
N GLU A 633 14.06 15.99 -44.56
CA GLU A 633 12.91 16.86 -44.82
C GLU A 633 11.65 16.49 -44.04
N LEU A 634 11.36 15.18 -43.87
CA LEU A 634 10.25 14.72 -43.06
C LEU A 634 10.41 15.09 -41.57
N MET A 635 11.63 14.98 -41.02
CA MET A 635 11.93 15.37 -39.66
C MET A 635 11.68 16.87 -39.42
N THR A 636 12.20 17.72 -40.28
CA THR A 636 12.03 19.18 -40.16
C THR A 636 10.59 19.61 -40.41
N ALA A 637 9.91 19.05 -41.39
CA ALA A 637 8.49 19.30 -41.66
C ALA A 637 7.60 18.86 -40.48
N HIS A 638 7.94 17.73 -39.87
CA HIS A 638 7.22 17.23 -38.68
C HIS A 638 7.36 18.20 -37.50
N LEU A 639 8.59 18.64 -37.17
CA LEU A 639 8.82 19.57 -36.05
C LEU A 639 8.08 20.88 -36.26
N LEU A 640 8.15 21.45 -37.47
CA LEU A 640 7.44 22.68 -37.84
C LEU A 640 5.93 22.54 -37.70
N ARG A 641 5.37 21.43 -38.20
CA ARG A 641 3.95 21.15 -38.10
C ARG A 641 3.52 20.98 -36.64
N LEU A 642 4.33 20.30 -35.82
CA LEU A 642 4.04 20.11 -34.38
C LEU A 642 3.98 21.46 -33.64
N VAL A 643 4.94 22.34 -33.91
CA VAL A 643 4.99 23.68 -33.32
C VAL A 643 3.78 24.52 -33.75
N SER A 644 3.43 24.51 -35.04
CA SER A 644 2.32 25.31 -35.57
C SER A 644 0.93 24.83 -35.17
N THR A 645 0.77 23.56 -34.78
CA THR A 645 -0.53 22.98 -34.40
C THR A 645 -0.74 22.83 -32.89
N SER A 646 0.26 23.12 -32.04
CA SER A 646 0.16 23.03 -30.60
C SER A 646 -0.56 24.25 -30.02
N ALA A 647 -1.86 24.11 -29.73
CA ALA A 647 -2.70 25.18 -29.16
C ALA A 647 -2.72 25.22 -27.65
N ASP A 648 -2.36 24.11 -26.98
CA ASP A 648 -2.42 23.96 -25.52
C ASP A 648 -1.22 24.64 -24.83
N PRO A 649 -1.45 25.52 -23.81
CA PRO A 649 -0.38 26.27 -23.13
C PRO A 649 0.68 25.39 -22.46
N VAL A 650 0.29 24.23 -21.91
CA VAL A 650 1.21 23.31 -21.21
C VAL A 650 2.14 22.63 -22.21
N THR A 651 1.59 22.15 -23.33
CA THR A 651 2.36 21.56 -24.44
C THR A 651 3.26 22.61 -25.13
N ARG A 652 2.78 23.85 -25.20
CA ARG A 652 3.49 24.97 -25.84
C ARG A 652 4.78 25.34 -25.11
N ASN A 653 4.78 25.40 -23.78
CA ASN A 653 5.95 25.80 -23.00
C ASN A 653 7.06 24.73 -22.89
N GLY A 654 6.72 23.45 -22.91
CA GLY A 654 7.67 22.35 -22.78
C GLY A 654 8.08 21.73 -24.13
N LEU A 655 7.14 21.04 -24.79
CA LEU A 655 7.40 20.23 -25.95
C LEU A 655 7.70 21.08 -27.20
N THR A 656 6.97 22.18 -27.39
CA THR A 656 7.16 23.09 -28.53
C THR A 656 8.51 23.78 -28.49
N LYS A 657 8.94 24.23 -27.31
CA LYS A 657 10.27 24.81 -27.10
C LYS A 657 11.38 23.81 -27.45
N ARG A 658 11.26 22.56 -26.99
CA ARG A 658 12.21 21.49 -27.28
C ARG A 658 12.22 21.18 -28.81
N ALA A 659 11.06 21.10 -29.46
CA ALA A 659 10.94 20.89 -30.88
C ALA A 659 11.59 22.01 -31.70
N LEU A 660 11.42 23.29 -31.29
CA LEU A 660 12.07 24.43 -31.90
C LEU A 660 13.59 24.42 -31.71
N MET A 661 14.08 24.07 -30.51
CA MET A 661 15.52 23.94 -30.26
C MET A 661 16.13 22.86 -31.15
N LEU A 662 15.49 21.69 -31.24
CA LEU A 662 15.93 20.58 -32.08
C LEU A 662 15.89 20.96 -33.58
N PHE A 663 14.87 21.69 -34.02
CA PHE A 663 14.77 22.21 -35.37
C PHE A 663 15.93 23.18 -35.70
N LYS A 664 16.25 24.10 -34.78
CA LYS A 664 17.39 25.02 -34.89
C LYS A 664 18.73 24.28 -34.97
N ASP A 665 18.87 23.21 -34.13
CA ASP A 665 20.10 22.41 -34.13
C ASP A 665 20.28 21.61 -35.44
N ILE A 666 19.17 21.07 -35.99
CA ILE A 666 19.20 20.35 -37.28
C ILE A 666 19.63 21.25 -38.44
N LEU A 667 19.19 22.53 -38.46
CA LEU A 667 19.52 23.51 -39.51
C LEU A 667 20.79 24.32 -39.22
N GLY A 668 21.34 24.21 -38.01
CA GLY A 668 22.50 24.96 -37.56
C GLY A 668 23.81 24.57 -38.30
N PRO A 669 24.90 25.31 -38.08
CA PRO A 669 26.17 25.09 -38.77
C PRO A 669 26.81 23.72 -38.49
N LYS A 670 26.47 23.09 -37.34
CA LYS A 670 26.85 21.72 -36.99
C LYS A 670 25.70 20.73 -37.18
N GLY A 671 24.67 21.11 -37.91
CA GLY A 671 23.47 20.31 -38.17
C GLY A 671 23.62 19.42 -39.43
N LEU A 672 22.48 18.97 -39.95
CA LEU A 672 22.45 18.08 -41.11
C LEU A 672 22.68 18.85 -42.43
N PRO A 673 23.55 18.39 -43.32
CA PRO A 673 23.77 19.03 -44.60
C PRO A 673 22.59 18.80 -45.56
N ASN A 674 22.36 19.75 -46.46
CA ASN A 674 21.38 19.67 -47.56
C ASN A 674 19.95 19.35 -47.11
N VAL A 675 19.45 20.08 -46.09
CA VAL A 675 18.07 19.98 -45.64
C VAL A 675 17.22 21.06 -46.27
N HIS A 676 16.20 20.68 -47.03
CA HIS A 676 15.24 21.61 -47.60
C HIS A 676 14.00 21.71 -46.73
N VAL A 677 13.69 22.90 -46.24
CA VAL A 677 12.53 23.15 -45.39
C VAL A 677 11.32 23.50 -46.27
N LYS A 678 10.25 22.67 -46.15
CA LYS A 678 8.98 22.94 -46.86
C LYS A 678 8.13 23.91 -46.02
N LEU A 679 8.03 25.17 -46.47
CA LEU A 679 7.31 26.24 -45.77
C LEU A 679 5.77 26.20 -45.98
N GLY A 680 5.25 25.28 -46.77
CA GLY A 680 3.80 25.17 -47.02
C GLY A 680 2.91 25.03 -45.79
N PHE A 681 3.45 24.53 -44.71
CA PHE A 681 2.73 24.46 -43.42
C PHE A 681 2.63 25.83 -42.71
N PHE A 682 3.54 26.75 -42.97
CA PHE A 682 3.53 28.11 -42.43
C PHE A 682 2.45 28.98 -43.02
N HIS A 683 2.05 28.76 -44.26
CA HIS A 683 1.07 29.60 -44.92
C HIS A 683 -0.26 29.64 -44.12
N ARG A 684 -0.71 28.51 -43.62
CA ARG A 684 -1.93 28.41 -42.82
C ARG A 684 -1.79 29.11 -41.44
N THR A 685 -0.64 29.01 -40.82
CA THR A 685 -0.34 29.65 -39.54
C THR A 685 -0.21 31.17 -39.69
N MET A 686 0.49 31.64 -40.76
CA MET A 686 0.65 33.05 -41.08
C MET A 686 -0.68 33.73 -41.43
N THR A 687 -1.60 33.01 -42.06
CA THR A 687 -2.93 33.54 -42.37
C THR A 687 -3.87 33.62 -41.16
N GLN A 688 -3.56 32.88 -40.09
CA GLN A 688 -4.33 32.87 -38.85
C GLN A 688 -3.80 33.84 -37.76
N VAL A 689 -2.57 34.33 -37.89
CA VAL A 689 -1.97 35.31 -36.98
C VAL A 689 -2.61 36.68 -37.25
N ARG A 690 -3.43 37.19 -36.33
CA ARG A 690 -4.12 38.47 -36.40
C ARG A 690 -3.29 39.66 -35.92
N SER A 691 -2.25 39.43 -35.10
CA SER A 691 -1.28 40.45 -34.69
C SER A 691 0.09 39.81 -34.42
N PHE A 692 1.17 40.51 -34.73
CA PHE A 692 2.56 40.09 -34.47
C PHE A 692 3.02 40.37 -33.02
N GLY A 693 2.10 40.64 -32.12
CA GLY A 693 2.36 40.95 -30.70
C GLY A 693 1.78 39.95 -29.72
N ASP A 694 1.07 38.93 -30.17
CA ASP A 694 0.60 37.83 -29.34
C ASP A 694 1.62 36.70 -29.41
N ASP A 695 2.57 36.67 -28.43
CA ASP A 695 3.54 35.61 -28.24
C ASP A 695 2.92 34.29 -27.77
#